data_4b64ce1916986e8d9054706705fe33d7
#
_entry.id   4b64ce1916986e8d9054706705fe33d7
#
_cell.length_a   1.000
_cell.length_b   1.000
_cell.length_c   1.000
_cell.angle_alpha   90.00
_cell.angle_beta   90.00
_cell.angle_gamma   90.00
#
_symmetry.space_group_name_H-M   'P 1'
#
loop_
_entity.id
_entity.type
_entity.pdbx_description
1 polymer ?
#
loop_
_entity_poly.entity_id
_entity_poly.type
_entity_poly.pdbx_seq_one_letter_code
_entity_poly.pdbx_strand_id
1 'polypeptide(L)'
;MVSAKMDKSPADLLASPGLASLLKSLKLKTKQQELLIRVSILCLVYVLAFITRLFSVLRYESMIHEFDPYFNYRVTQYLTQKGFYEFWNWFDSESWYPLGRIIGGTLYPGLMVTAALIYWILRFLRFAVHIREVCVLTAPFFASNTTLVAYFFGKELWDSGAGLVAAALIAICPAWGGYVFIINLIPLYVLVLLITGRYSMRLYVAYNSMYVLGMLLAMQIRFVGFQHVQSGEHMAAMGVFFLMQVFYFLDWVKYLLNDPKKFHNFLRITVTSAVGLGVIALGVGTASGYISPWTGRFYSLLDPTYAKDHIPIIASVSEHQPTAWSSFMFDFHILLLLFPAGLYFCFKRLSDATIFIVMYGLTSMYFAGVMVRLILVATPAVCLISAIAVSATIKNLTQLVRAKSKPSPVGPGKGTSSTKASSKGSPDQSMPFQRNGAIALLLGVFYLLTRYAVHCTWVTSEAYSSPSIVLAARGAHGNRVIFDDYREAYFWLRQNTPPDAKVMSWWDYGYQITAMGNRTVIVDNNTWNNTHIATVGRAMSSYEDEAYEIMRSLDVDYVLVVFGGVTGYSSDDINKFLWMVRIGGGVFPVIKEPDYLVNGEYRVDKGAAPKMLNCLMYKLSYYRFGELTTEYGKPPGYDRARGVEIGNKDIKLEHLEEAFTTSNWIIRIYKVKPQIIGGDQLTLSLALRDYTCYGSAEFMA
;
A
#
# COMPACT_ATOMS: atom_id res chain seq x y z
N MET A 1 -39.02 -30.79 39.96
CA MET A 1 -40.11 -30.00 39.36
C MET A 1 -39.55 -28.59 39.18
N VAL A 2 -39.14 -28.21 38.02
CA VAL A 2 -39.83 -27.67 36.89
C VAL A 2 -38.97 -27.95 35.64
N SER A 3 -39.43 -28.87 34.82
CA SER A 3 -39.05 -29.04 33.43
C SER A 3 -40.17 -28.40 32.61
N ALA A 4 -39.86 -27.38 31.83
CA ALA A 4 -40.79 -26.85 30.85
C ALA A 4 -40.04 -26.28 29.66
N LYS A 5 -40.05 -27.11 28.58
CA LYS A 5 -40.22 -26.71 27.17
C LYS A 5 -39.38 -25.58 26.61
N MET A 6 -38.29 -25.97 26.00
CA MET A 6 -37.76 -25.28 24.80
C MET A 6 -37.79 -26.27 23.63
N ASP A 7 -38.91 -26.30 22.94
CA ASP A 7 -39.02 -26.92 21.62
C ASP A 7 -39.92 -26.01 20.77
N LYS A 8 -39.29 -25.01 20.16
CA LYS A 8 -39.83 -24.35 18.97
C LYS A 8 -38.73 -24.33 17.93
N SER A 9 -38.96 -25.02 16.83
CA SER A 9 -38.10 -25.05 15.65
C SER A 9 -37.94 -23.63 15.10
N PRO A 10 -36.80 -23.31 14.45
CA PRO A 10 -36.59 -22.01 13.80
C PRO A 10 -37.69 -21.66 12.76
N ALA A 11 -38.39 -22.66 12.22
CA ALA A 11 -39.51 -22.48 11.31
C ALA A 11 -40.75 -21.94 12.02
N ASP A 12 -40.94 -22.27 13.31
CA ASP A 12 -42.09 -21.80 14.10
C ASP A 12 -41.91 -20.35 14.61
N LEU A 13 -40.71 -19.87 14.68
CA LEU A 13 -40.38 -18.45 14.97
C LEU A 13 -40.73 -17.52 13.79
N LEU A 14 -40.65 -18.02 12.56
CA LEU A 14 -41.07 -17.30 11.36
C LEU A 14 -42.61 -17.32 11.16
N ALA A 15 -43.32 -18.24 11.80
CA ALA A 15 -44.78 -18.39 11.76
C ALA A 15 -45.52 -17.68 12.91
N SER A 16 -44.83 -16.84 13.70
CA SER A 16 -45.49 -16.06 14.73
C SER A 16 -46.46 -15.05 14.13
N PRO A 17 -47.77 -15.08 14.50
CA PRO A 17 -48.79 -14.21 13.89
C PRO A 17 -48.50 -12.71 14.07
N GLY A 18 -47.63 -12.34 15.01
CA GLY A 18 -47.17 -10.98 15.22
C GLY A 18 -46.26 -10.45 14.13
N LEU A 19 -45.31 -11.25 13.65
CA LEU A 19 -44.37 -10.81 12.59
C LEU A 19 -45.07 -10.71 11.23
N ALA A 20 -45.98 -11.63 10.93
CA ALA A 20 -46.79 -11.61 9.72
C ALA A 20 -47.79 -10.46 9.68
N SER A 21 -48.35 -10.08 10.84
CA SER A 21 -49.23 -8.90 10.98
C SER A 21 -48.47 -7.60 10.91
N LEU A 22 -47.25 -7.52 11.45
CA LEU A 22 -46.34 -6.37 11.36
C LEU A 22 -45.86 -6.15 9.91
N LEU A 23 -45.55 -7.23 9.19
CA LEU A 23 -45.20 -7.18 7.77
C LEU A 23 -46.41 -6.81 6.89
N LYS A 24 -47.64 -7.22 7.25
CA LYS A 24 -48.88 -6.82 6.60
C LYS A 24 -49.27 -5.37 6.86
N SER A 25 -48.96 -4.82 8.06
CA SER A 25 -49.22 -3.42 8.40
C SER A 25 -48.24 -2.46 7.69
N LEU A 26 -47.05 -2.90 7.36
CA LEU A 26 -46.07 -2.20 6.52
C LEU A 26 -46.43 -2.42 5.03
N LYS A 27 -47.52 -1.84 4.55
CA LYS A 27 -47.87 -1.77 3.11
C LYS A 27 -46.88 -0.85 2.39
N LEU A 28 -45.60 -1.24 2.37
CA LEU A 28 -44.56 -0.54 1.63
C LEU A 28 -44.82 -0.71 0.11
N LYS A 29 -44.82 0.40 -0.61
CA LYS A 29 -44.83 0.39 -2.08
C LYS A 29 -43.58 -0.34 -2.60
N THR A 30 -43.68 -1.00 -3.75
CA THR A 30 -42.53 -1.77 -4.34
C THR A 30 -41.20 -1.00 -4.36
N LYS A 31 -41.25 0.31 -4.66
CA LYS A 31 -40.05 1.18 -4.62
C LYS A 31 -39.46 1.33 -3.20
N GLN A 32 -40.31 1.35 -2.17
CA GLN A 32 -39.85 1.44 -0.77
C GLN A 32 -39.24 0.12 -0.31
N GLN A 33 -39.83 -1.00 -0.73
CA GLN A 33 -39.24 -2.35 -0.47
C GLN A 33 -37.88 -2.49 -1.11
N GLU A 34 -37.73 -2.07 -2.37
CA GLU A 34 -36.44 -2.08 -3.06
C GLU A 34 -35.40 -1.17 -2.38
N LEU A 35 -35.79 0.02 -1.95
CA LEU A 35 -34.93 0.92 -1.18
C LEU A 35 -34.48 0.29 0.14
N LEU A 36 -35.44 -0.31 0.87
CA LEU A 36 -35.13 -0.96 2.14
C LEU A 36 -34.12 -2.10 1.97
N ILE A 37 -34.31 -2.95 0.97
CA ILE A 37 -33.39 -4.05 0.66
C ILE A 37 -32.00 -3.50 0.32
N ARG A 38 -31.93 -2.46 -0.52
CA ARG A 38 -30.64 -1.85 -0.87
C ARG A 38 -29.92 -1.28 0.37
N VAL A 39 -30.63 -0.54 1.22
CA VAL A 39 -30.07 0.04 2.43
C VAL A 39 -29.62 -1.08 3.38
N SER A 40 -30.43 -2.13 3.56
CA SER A 40 -30.05 -3.26 4.42
C SER A 40 -28.80 -3.97 3.93
N ILE A 41 -28.67 -4.21 2.62
CA ILE A 41 -27.45 -4.81 2.03
C ILE A 41 -26.26 -3.89 2.24
N LEU A 42 -26.40 -2.59 2.00
CA LEU A 42 -25.31 -1.62 2.20
C LEU A 42 -24.87 -1.53 3.65
N CYS A 43 -25.81 -1.55 4.60
CA CYS A 43 -25.48 -1.60 6.02
C CYS A 43 -24.71 -2.87 6.40
N LEU A 44 -25.15 -4.04 5.91
CA LEU A 44 -24.43 -5.30 6.13
C LEU A 44 -23.03 -5.27 5.53
N VAL A 45 -22.88 -4.78 4.31
CA VAL A 45 -21.60 -4.67 3.63
C VAL A 45 -20.68 -3.68 4.35
N TYR A 46 -21.22 -2.56 4.83
CA TYR A 46 -20.47 -1.57 5.62
C TYR A 46 -19.91 -2.18 6.91
N VAL A 47 -20.76 -2.89 7.65
CA VAL A 47 -20.36 -3.58 8.89
C VAL A 47 -19.34 -4.69 8.58
N LEU A 48 -19.55 -5.46 7.51
CA LEU A 48 -18.63 -6.50 7.08
C LEU A 48 -17.25 -5.91 6.75
N ALA A 49 -17.19 -4.80 6.03
CA ALA A 49 -15.94 -4.11 5.70
C ALA A 49 -15.16 -3.67 6.94
N PHE A 50 -15.88 -3.24 7.98
CA PHE A 50 -15.28 -2.89 9.26
C PHE A 50 -14.73 -4.12 10.00
N ILE A 51 -15.56 -5.15 10.14
CA ILE A 51 -15.21 -6.36 10.90
C ILE A 51 -14.06 -7.13 10.25
N THR A 52 -14.02 -7.25 8.92
CA THR A 52 -12.93 -7.97 8.24
C THR A 52 -11.56 -7.35 8.47
N ARG A 53 -11.49 -6.07 8.83
CA ARG A 53 -10.23 -5.40 9.14
C ARG A 53 -9.89 -5.37 10.63
N LEU A 54 -10.74 -5.94 11.46
CA LEU A 54 -10.49 -6.10 12.91
C LEU A 54 -9.84 -7.44 13.27
N PHE A 55 -9.57 -8.34 12.32
CA PHE A 55 -8.97 -9.64 12.61
C PHE A 55 -7.66 -9.54 13.39
N SER A 56 -6.84 -8.56 13.06
CA SER A 56 -5.59 -8.29 13.76
C SER A 56 -5.81 -7.90 15.22
N VAL A 57 -6.78 -6.99 15.47
CA VAL A 57 -7.15 -6.56 16.83
C VAL A 57 -7.73 -7.70 17.64
N LEU A 58 -8.57 -8.54 17.02
CA LEU A 58 -9.22 -9.68 17.68
C LEU A 58 -8.26 -10.83 17.97
N ARG A 59 -7.26 -11.05 17.11
CA ARG A 59 -6.33 -12.17 17.22
C ARG A 59 -5.11 -11.88 18.09
N TYR A 60 -4.67 -10.64 18.12
CA TYR A 60 -3.49 -10.23 18.85
C TYR A 60 -3.86 -9.25 19.95
N GLU A 61 -3.87 -7.99 19.64
CA GLU A 61 -4.20 -6.89 20.54
C GLU A 61 -4.50 -5.66 19.66
N SER A 62 -5.00 -4.60 20.28
CA SER A 62 -5.03 -3.28 19.64
C SER A 62 -3.63 -2.69 19.57
N MET A 63 -2.88 -3.10 18.57
CA MET A 63 -1.52 -2.63 18.29
C MET A 63 -1.40 -2.14 16.86
N ILE A 64 -0.35 -1.40 16.59
CA ILE A 64 -0.03 -0.92 15.25
C ILE A 64 0.73 -2.03 14.52
N HIS A 65 0.27 -2.35 13.31
CA HIS A 65 0.89 -3.33 12.42
C HIS A 65 1.93 -2.64 11.55
N GLU A 66 2.87 -3.42 11.00
CA GLU A 66 3.93 -2.98 10.12
C GLU A 66 4.91 -1.98 10.76
N PHE A 67 5.96 -1.63 10.00
CA PHE A 67 7.02 -0.74 10.46
C PHE A 67 6.65 0.74 10.26
N ASP A 68 6.22 1.12 9.06
CA ASP A 68 5.94 2.52 8.68
C ASP A 68 4.85 3.21 9.50
N PRO A 69 3.75 2.56 9.91
CA PRO A 69 2.71 3.20 10.70
C PRO A 69 3.19 3.71 12.07
N TYR A 70 4.31 3.22 12.61
CA TYR A 70 4.87 3.73 13.86
C TYR A 70 5.33 5.17 13.77
N PHE A 71 5.86 5.59 12.62
CA PHE A 71 6.15 6.99 12.37
C PHE A 71 4.87 7.83 12.38
N ASN A 72 3.84 7.42 11.64
CA ASN A 72 2.56 8.11 11.61
C ASN A 72 1.92 8.22 13.01
N TYR A 73 2.04 7.17 13.81
CA TYR A 73 1.55 7.15 15.19
C TYR A 73 2.32 8.14 16.09
N ARG A 74 3.66 8.11 16.05
CA ARG A 74 4.51 9.03 16.82
C ARG A 74 4.22 10.49 16.48
N VAL A 75 4.09 10.79 15.18
CA VAL A 75 3.75 12.12 14.69
C VAL A 75 2.34 12.54 15.12
N THR A 76 1.34 11.64 15.06
CA THR A 76 -0.02 11.91 15.53
C THR A 76 -0.06 12.14 17.04
N GLN A 77 0.73 11.39 17.80
CA GLN A 77 0.85 11.58 19.24
C GLN A 77 1.44 12.96 19.58
N TYR A 78 2.48 13.38 18.87
CA TYR A 78 3.06 14.71 19.02
C TYR A 78 2.04 15.80 18.67
N LEU A 79 1.31 15.66 17.55
CA LEU A 79 0.28 16.59 17.12
C LEU A 79 -0.84 16.74 18.18
N THR A 80 -1.28 15.64 18.78
CA THR A 80 -2.37 15.68 19.79
C THR A 80 -1.93 16.27 21.11
N GLN A 81 -0.63 16.20 21.47
CA GLN A 81 -0.06 16.71 22.72
C GLN A 81 0.37 18.17 22.62
N LYS A 82 1.04 18.55 21.53
CA LYS A 82 1.65 19.90 21.35
C LYS A 82 0.80 20.84 20.48
N GLY A 83 -0.15 20.30 19.73
CA GLY A 83 -1.00 21.06 18.82
C GLY A 83 -0.43 21.24 17.42
N PHE A 84 -1.26 21.83 16.52
CA PHE A 84 -0.97 21.90 15.10
C PHE A 84 0.23 22.80 14.76
N TYR A 85 0.38 23.93 15.44
CA TYR A 85 1.46 24.88 15.15
C TYR A 85 2.84 24.28 15.46
N GLU A 86 3.01 23.69 16.63
CA GLU A 86 4.25 23.02 17.03
C GLU A 86 4.56 21.82 16.12
N PHE A 87 3.55 21.02 15.77
CA PHE A 87 3.69 19.94 14.80
C PHE A 87 4.17 20.44 13.43
N TRP A 88 3.61 21.54 12.94
CA TRP A 88 3.96 22.08 11.63
C TRP A 88 5.40 22.59 11.54
N ASN A 89 5.97 23.01 12.65
CA ASN A 89 7.34 23.51 12.76
C ASN A 89 8.29 22.52 13.43
N TRP A 90 7.84 21.29 13.68
CA TRP A 90 8.62 20.31 14.42
C TRP A 90 9.86 19.87 13.65
N PHE A 91 11.02 20.06 14.30
CA PHE A 91 12.30 19.47 13.94
C PHE A 91 12.54 18.24 14.83
N ASP A 92 12.66 17.07 14.24
CA ASP A 92 12.92 15.81 14.95
C ASP A 92 14.43 15.55 15.01
N SER A 93 15.01 15.74 16.18
CA SER A 93 16.42 15.44 16.46
C SER A 93 16.68 13.96 16.81
N GLU A 94 15.63 13.18 17.05
CA GLU A 94 15.75 11.77 17.43
C GLU A 94 15.82 10.83 16.23
N SER A 95 15.64 11.33 15.01
CA SER A 95 15.78 10.58 13.78
C SER A 95 16.91 11.11 12.91
N TRP A 96 17.59 10.22 12.18
CA TRP A 96 18.69 10.58 11.26
C TRP A 96 19.84 11.32 11.93
N TYR A 97 20.22 10.89 13.12
CA TYR A 97 21.35 11.53 13.82
C TYR A 97 22.66 11.43 13.02
N PRO A 98 23.50 12.50 12.94
CA PRO A 98 23.34 13.82 13.57
C PRO A 98 22.51 14.84 12.76
N LEU A 99 21.97 14.46 11.58
CA LEU A 99 21.33 15.39 10.64
C LEU A 99 19.97 15.90 11.14
N GLY A 100 19.20 15.07 11.82
CA GLY A 100 17.82 15.36 12.17
C GLY A 100 16.88 15.41 10.97
N ARG A 101 15.59 15.70 11.21
CA ARG A 101 14.57 15.78 10.15
C ARG A 101 13.51 16.82 10.46
N ILE A 102 13.19 17.66 9.50
CA ILE A 102 12.04 18.57 9.57
C ILE A 102 10.77 17.76 9.25
N ILE A 103 9.95 17.49 10.25
CA ILE A 103 8.74 16.66 10.08
C ILE A 103 7.66 17.41 9.29
N GLY A 104 7.28 18.62 9.69
CA GLY A 104 6.22 19.39 9.04
C GLY A 104 6.44 19.67 7.55
N GLY A 105 7.70 19.66 7.08
CA GLY A 105 8.07 19.90 5.68
C GLY A 105 8.32 18.64 4.85
N THR A 106 8.21 17.44 5.42
CA THR A 106 8.62 16.18 4.75
C THR A 106 7.58 15.09 4.76
N LEU A 107 6.33 15.37 5.16
CA LEU A 107 5.25 14.40 5.20
C LEU A 107 3.92 14.96 4.67
N TYR A 108 3.02 14.05 4.31
CA TYR A 108 1.63 14.35 4.01
C TYR A 108 0.81 14.36 5.31
N PRO A 109 0.34 15.51 5.81
CA PRO A 109 -0.26 15.61 7.15
C PRO A 109 -1.68 15.04 7.25
N GLY A 110 -2.32 14.70 6.12
CA GLY A 110 -3.73 14.35 6.06
C GLY A 110 -4.17 13.23 7.01
N LEU A 111 -3.41 12.13 7.08
CA LEU A 111 -3.72 10.99 7.95
C LEU A 111 -3.64 11.39 9.44
N MET A 112 -2.56 12.06 9.83
CA MET A 112 -2.30 12.47 11.21
C MET A 112 -3.35 13.48 11.69
N VAL A 113 -3.64 14.48 10.86
CA VAL A 113 -4.67 15.50 11.16
C VAL A 113 -6.05 14.86 11.26
N THR A 114 -6.39 13.91 10.38
CA THR A 114 -7.68 13.20 10.45
C THR A 114 -7.80 12.38 11.73
N ALA A 115 -6.78 11.61 12.09
CA ALA A 115 -6.77 10.84 13.33
C ALA A 115 -6.83 11.74 14.56
N ALA A 116 -6.10 12.85 14.57
CA ALA A 116 -6.14 13.84 15.64
C ALA A 116 -7.52 14.49 15.77
N LEU A 117 -8.17 14.86 14.67
CA LEU A 117 -9.53 15.42 14.67
C LEU A 117 -10.53 14.43 15.25
N ILE A 118 -10.48 13.16 14.84
CA ILE A 118 -11.34 12.10 15.40
C ILE A 118 -11.11 11.98 16.91
N TYR A 119 -9.83 11.96 17.33
CA TYR A 119 -9.47 11.90 18.74
C TYR A 119 -10.03 13.09 19.54
N TRP A 120 -9.88 14.32 19.06
CA TRP A 120 -10.38 15.52 19.72
C TRP A 120 -11.91 15.55 19.79
N ILE A 121 -12.60 15.12 18.74
CA ILE A 121 -14.07 14.99 18.73
C ILE A 121 -14.51 13.98 19.80
N LEU A 122 -13.89 12.80 19.86
CA LEU A 122 -14.22 11.77 20.85
C LEU A 122 -13.96 12.27 22.29
N ARG A 123 -12.85 12.99 22.50
CA ARG A 123 -12.53 13.61 23.80
C ARG A 123 -13.54 14.70 24.18
N PHE A 124 -13.96 15.52 23.22
CA PHE A 124 -15.01 16.53 23.42
C PHE A 124 -16.34 15.87 23.81
N LEU A 125 -16.67 14.74 23.20
CA LEU A 125 -17.84 13.93 23.59
C LEU A 125 -17.65 13.15 24.89
N ARG A 126 -16.55 13.36 25.61
CA ARG A 126 -16.18 12.73 26.88
C ARG A 126 -15.94 11.21 26.81
N PHE A 127 -15.60 10.67 25.64
CA PHE A 127 -15.11 9.29 25.54
C PHE A 127 -13.66 9.21 26.03
N ALA A 128 -13.39 8.29 26.95
CA ALA A 128 -12.04 8.01 27.45
C ALA A 128 -11.32 7.05 26.49
N VAL A 129 -10.81 7.59 25.36
CA VAL A 129 -10.13 6.82 24.32
C VAL A 129 -8.67 7.21 24.26
N HIS A 130 -7.78 6.21 24.13
CA HIS A 130 -6.36 6.46 23.89
C HIS A 130 -6.11 6.72 22.41
N ILE A 131 -5.15 7.59 22.07
CA ILE A 131 -4.82 7.94 20.68
C ILE A 131 -4.43 6.71 19.83
N ARG A 132 -3.77 5.71 20.42
CA ARG A 132 -3.42 4.46 19.75
C ARG A 132 -4.66 3.75 19.19
N GLU A 133 -5.72 3.65 19.99
CA GLU A 133 -6.99 3.01 19.58
C GLU A 133 -7.62 3.74 18.39
N VAL A 134 -7.57 5.08 18.40
CA VAL A 134 -8.07 5.90 17.28
C VAL A 134 -7.23 5.62 16.02
N CYS A 135 -5.90 5.60 16.13
CA CYS A 135 -5.02 5.32 14.99
C CYS A 135 -5.27 3.92 14.39
N VAL A 136 -5.45 2.90 15.24
CA VAL A 136 -5.72 1.52 14.81
C VAL A 136 -7.08 1.41 14.10
N LEU A 137 -8.12 2.09 14.61
CA LEU A 137 -9.48 2.01 14.06
C LEU A 137 -9.73 2.95 12.88
N THR A 138 -8.85 3.90 12.61
CA THR A 138 -9.02 4.86 11.50
C THR A 138 -9.09 4.13 10.14
N ALA A 139 -8.19 3.19 9.86
CA ALA A 139 -8.19 2.45 8.60
C ALA A 139 -9.45 1.59 8.39
N PRO A 140 -9.93 0.77 9.36
CA PRO A 140 -11.21 0.07 9.28
C PRO A 140 -12.40 1.01 9.01
N PHE A 141 -12.45 2.16 9.66
CA PHE A 141 -13.50 3.15 9.49
C PHE A 141 -13.54 3.71 8.05
N PHE A 142 -12.41 4.15 7.52
CA PHE A 142 -12.34 4.65 6.14
C PHE A 142 -12.60 3.56 5.10
N ALA A 143 -12.19 2.33 5.36
CA ALA A 143 -12.49 1.20 4.49
C ALA A 143 -14.00 0.95 4.36
N SER A 144 -14.75 1.07 5.46
CA SER A 144 -16.21 0.98 5.42
C SER A 144 -16.84 2.11 4.59
N ASN A 145 -16.34 3.34 4.72
CA ASN A 145 -16.80 4.46 3.89
C ASN A 145 -16.49 4.23 2.40
N THR A 146 -15.35 3.61 2.07
CA THR A 146 -14.99 3.28 0.70
C THR A 146 -16.02 2.36 0.04
N THR A 147 -16.65 1.46 0.78
CA THR A 147 -17.71 0.58 0.22
C THR A 147 -18.95 1.36 -0.22
N LEU A 148 -19.34 2.41 0.53
CA LEU A 148 -20.44 3.29 0.13
C LEU A 148 -20.10 4.08 -1.13
N VAL A 149 -18.90 4.62 -1.20
CA VAL A 149 -18.42 5.32 -2.40
C VAL A 149 -18.41 4.38 -3.60
N ALA A 150 -17.95 3.14 -3.43
CA ALA A 150 -17.94 2.12 -4.47
C ALA A 150 -19.35 1.79 -4.98
N TYR A 151 -20.34 1.76 -4.08
CA TYR A 151 -21.74 1.59 -4.48
C TYR A 151 -22.20 2.72 -5.40
N PHE A 152 -22.00 3.98 -5.00
CA PHE A 152 -22.40 5.11 -5.79
C PHE A 152 -21.67 5.16 -7.13
N PHE A 153 -20.38 4.91 -7.12
CA PHE A 153 -19.58 4.89 -8.33
C PHE A 153 -19.98 3.77 -9.28
N GLY A 154 -20.14 2.54 -8.80
CA GLY A 154 -20.61 1.41 -9.61
C GLY A 154 -22.03 1.61 -10.17
N LYS A 155 -22.88 2.30 -9.42
CA LYS A 155 -24.23 2.68 -9.87
C LYS A 155 -24.17 3.65 -11.05
N GLU A 156 -23.29 4.66 -10.99
CA GLU A 156 -23.10 5.63 -12.09
C GLU A 156 -22.42 4.99 -13.32
N LEU A 157 -21.52 4.02 -13.09
CA LEU A 157 -20.85 3.31 -14.18
C LEU A 157 -21.81 2.41 -14.98
N TRP A 158 -22.71 1.72 -14.30
CA TRP A 158 -23.53 0.70 -14.94
C TRP A 158 -24.99 0.67 -14.45
N ASP A 159 -25.23 0.11 -13.27
CA ASP A 159 -26.53 0.06 -12.60
C ASP A 159 -26.40 -0.17 -11.09
N SER A 160 -27.55 -0.12 -10.39
CA SER A 160 -27.57 -0.33 -8.93
C SER A 160 -27.13 -1.72 -8.50
N GLY A 161 -27.28 -2.72 -9.36
CA GLY A 161 -26.83 -4.09 -9.11
C GLY A 161 -25.30 -4.16 -9.14
N ALA A 162 -24.66 -3.57 -10.17
CA ALA A 162 -23.21 -3.45 -10.23
C ALA A 162 -22.66 -2.68 -9.03
N GLY A 163 -23.34 -1.60 -8.59
CA GLY A 163 -22.97 -0.87 -7.39
C GLY A 163 -22.98 -1.71 -6.13
N LEU A 164 -24.02 -2.51 -5.89
CA LEU A 164 -24.10 -3.41 -4.72
C LEU A 164 -23.01 -4.49 -4.73
N VAL A 165 -22.77 -5.10 -5.90
CA VAL A 165 -21.71 -6.12 -6.06
C VAL A 165 -20.33 -5.46 -5.86
N ALA A 166 -20.09 -4.28 -6.43
CA ALA A 166 -18.84 -3.54 -6.24
C ALA A 166 -18.57 -3.22 -4.76
N ALA A 167 -19.58 -2.74 -4.04
CA ALA A 167 -19.47 -2.51 -2.61
C ALA A 167 -19.12 -3.78 -1.84
N ALA A 168 -19.76 -4.91 -2.15
CA ALA A 168 -19.50 -6.19 -1.51
C ALA A 168 -18.07 -6.70 -1.80
N LEU A 169 -17.59 -6.58 -3.04
CA LEU A 169 -16.24 -6.99 -3.42
C LEU A 169 -15.17 -6.13 -2.73
N ILE A 170 -15.35 -4.80 -2.71
CA ILE A 170 -14.41 -3.88 -2.06
C ILE A 170 -14.43 -4.03 -0.53
N ALA A 171 -15.54 -4.45 0.07
CA ALA A 171 -15.61 -4.71 1.50
C ALA A 171 -14.63 -5.78 1.97
N ILE A 172 -14.37 -6.79 1.13
CA ILE A 172 -13.53 -7.94 1.46
C ILE A 172 -12.13 -7.87 0.85
N CYS A 173 -11.88 -6.95 -0.10
CA CYS A 173 -10.58 -6.77 -0.73
C CYS A 173 -9.80 -5.61 -0.10
N PRO A 174 -8.47 -5.74 0.13
CA PRO A 174 -7.61 -4.62 0.48
C PRO A 174 -7.48 -3.67 -0.71
N ALA A 175 -7.56 -2.36 -0.46
CA ALA A 175 -7.37 -1.32 -1.46
C ALA A 175 -6.53 -0.17 -0.89
N TRP A 176 -5.65 0.38 -1.73
CA TRP A 176 -4.82 1.54 -1.41
C TRP A 176 -4.99 2.61 -2.49
N GLY A 177 -5.00 3.88 -2.09
CA GLY A 177 -5.15 5.01 -3.00
C GLY A 177 -3.83 5.69 -3.33
N GLY A 178 -3.16 5.29 -4.40
CA GLY A 178 -2.02 6.02 -4.96
C GLY A 178 -2.47 7.29 -5.68
N TYR A 179 -2.38 8.46 -5.06
CA TYR A 179 -2.86 9.71 -5.65
C TYR A 179 -2.13 10.09 -6.95
N VAL A 180 -0.84 9.78 -7.06
CA VAL A 180 -0.03 10.06 -8.27
C VAL A 180 -0.57 9.33 -9.48
N PHE A 181 -1.04 8.10 -9.31
CA PHE A 181 -1.70 7.35 -10.37
C PHE A 181 -2.98 8.06 -10.85
N ILE A 182 -3.84 8.48 -9.91
CA ILE A 182 -5.13 9.10 -10.23
C ILE A 182 -4.93 10.46 -10.91
N ILE A 183 -3.97 11.26 -10.44
CA ILE A 183 -3.71 12.60 -11.02
C ILE A 183 -3.17 12.52 -12.46
N ASN A 184 -2.57 11.39 -12.85
CA ASN A 184 -2.16 11.14 -14.23
C ASN A 184 -3.25 10.42 -15.05
N LEU A 185 -4.08 9.60 -14.42
CA LEU A 185 -5.20 8.92 -15.09
C LEU A 185 -6.29 9.91 -15.57
N ILE A 186 -6.61 10.92 -14.75
CA ILE A 186 -7.66 11.90 -15.11
C ILE A 186 -7.28 12.70 -16.35
N PRO A 187 -6.08 13.29 -16.50
CA PRO A 187 -5.66 13.93 -17.75
C PRO A 187 -5.67 12.99 -18.94
N LEU A 188 -5.20 11.77 -18.77
CA LEU A 188 -5.22 10.76 -19.83
C LEU A 188 -6.65 10.46 -20.29
N TYR A 189 -7.59 10.34 -19.35
CA TYR A 189 -9.01 10.16 -19.66
C TYR A 189 -9.60 11.36 -20.42
N VAL A 190 -9.29 12.59 -19.98
CA VAL A 190 -9.73 13.82 -20.68
C VAL A 190 -9.15 13.86 -22.09
N LEU A 191 -7.87 13.52 -22.26
CA LEU A 191 -7.24 13.44 -23.57
C LEU A 191 -7.94 12.43 -24.50
N VAL A 192 -8.29 11.25 -24.00
CA VAL A 192 -9.06 10.25 -24.78
C VAL A 192 -10.44 10.77 -25.15
N LEU A 193 -11.13 11.47 -24.26
CA LEU A 193 -12.42 12.12 -24.60
C LEU A 193 -12.26 13.19 -25.68
N LEU A 194 -11.19 13.98 -25.65
CA LEU A 194 -10.90 14.96 -26.70
C LEU A 194 -10.61 14.29 -28.04
N ILE A 195 -9.78 13.24 -28.08
CA ILE A 195 -9.44 12.50 -29.31
C ILE A 195 -10.68 11.81 -29.89
N THR A 196 -11.58 11.30 -29.06
CA THR A 196 -12.84 10.66 -29.50
C THR A 196 -13.93 11.66 -29.85
N GLY A 197 -13.66 12.96 -29.83
CA GLY A 197 -14.60 14.01 -30.19
C GLY A 197 -15.75 14.21 -29.18
N ARG A 198 -15.57 13.78 -27.94
CA ARG A 198 -16.55 13.88 -26.85
C ARG A 198 -16.33 15.12 -25.95
N TYR A 199 -15.81 16.20 -26.54
CA TYR A 199 -15.67 17.46 -25.83
C TYR A 199 -17.03 18.02 -25.41
N SER A 200 -17.12 18.53 -24.19
CA SER A 200 -18.30 19.21 -23.68
C SER A 200 -17.89 20.35 -22.74
N MET A 201 -18.72 21.39 -22.66
CA MET A 201 -18.49 22.50 -21.72
C MET A 201 -18.47 22.04 -20.25
N ARG A 202 -19.23 20.99 -19.93
CA ARG A 202 -19.20 20.39 -18.58
C ARG A 202 -17.84 19.77 -18.25
N LEU A 203 -17.24 19.08 -19.21
CA LEU A 203 -15.91 18.48 -19.07
C LEU A 203 -14.86 19.58 -18.88
N TYR A 204 -14.94 20.67 -19.68
CA TYR A 204 -14.07 21.82 -19.55
C TYR A 204 -14.11 22.44 -18.15
N VAL A 205 -15.31 22.77 -17.65
CA VAL A 205 -15.47 23.37 -16.32
C VAL A 205 -15.01 22.39 -15.22
N ALA A 206 -15.38 21.11 -15.31
CA ALA A 206 -15.04 20.12 -14.31
C ALA A 206 -13.52 19.92 -14.18
N TYR A 207 -12.82 19.76 -15.32
CA TYR A 207 -11.38 19.56 -15.31
C TYR A 207 -10.61 20.78 -14.84
N ASN A 208 -10.96 21.96 -15.34
CA ASN A 208 -10.30 23.20 -14.95
C ASN A 208 -10.51 23.53 -13.48
N SER A 209 -11.73 23.36 -12.96
CA SER A 209 -12.02 23.58 -11.54
C SER A 209 -11.24 22.60 -10.66
N MET A 210 -11.24 21.31 -11.03
CA MET A 210 -10.49 20.28 -10.31
C MET A 210 -8.99 20.59 -10.31
N TYR A 211 -8.41 20.93 -11.47
CA TYR A 211 -6.98 21.17 -11.60
C TYR A 211 -6.54 22.41 -10.81
N VAL A 212 -7.22 23.56 -11.03
CA VAL A 212 -6.84 24.81 -10.37
C VAL A 212 -7.04 24.74 -8.86
N LEU A 213 -8.22 24.28 -8.38
CA LEU A 213 -8.49 24.19 -6.95
C LEU A 213 -7.59 23.12 -6.30
N GLY A 214 -7.41 21.97 -6.94
CA GLY A 214 -6.55 20.91 -6.45
C GLY A 214 -5.11 21.35 -6.33
N MET A 215 -4.58 22.03 -7.33
CA MET A 215 -3.22 22.59 -7.31
C MET A 215 -3.03 23.64 -6.23
N LEU A 216 -3.95 24.62 -6.12
CA LEU A 216 -3.88 25.68 -5.11
C LEU A 216 -3.95 25.12 -3.69
N LEU A 217 -4.83 24.14 -3.44
CA LEU A 217 -4.93 23.48 -2.14
C LEU A 217 -3.70 22.62 -1.82
N ALA A 218 -3.18 21.91 -2.82
CA ALA A 218 -1.98 21.10 -2.65
C ALA A 218 -0.73 21.93 -2.34
N MET A 219 -0.59 23.11 -2.96
CA MET A 219 0.50 24.05 -2.68
C MET A 219 0.52 24.57 -1.24
N GLN A 220 -0.61 24.53 -0.52
CA GLN A 220 -0.67 24.92 0.90
C GLN A 220 0.05 23.90 1.79
N ILE A 221 0.26 22.67 1.30
CA ILE A 221 1.00 21.65 2.02
C ILE A 221 2.49 21.90 1.81
N ARG A 222 3.23 22.18 2.88
CA ARG A 222 4.65 22.55 2.83
C ARG A 222 5.53 21.55 2.09
N PHE A 223 5.29 20.25 2.28
CA PHE A 223 6.00 19.17 1.59
C PHE A 223 5.77 19.16 0.07
N VAL A 224 4.58 19.53 -0.35
CA VAL A 224 4.21 19.56 -1.78
C VAL A 224 4.67 20.85 -2.44
N GLY A 225 4.40 22.00 -1.82
CA GLY A 225 4.83 23.33 -2.30
C GLY A 225 4.66 23.49 -3.81
N PHE A 226 5.73 23.93 -4.48
CA PHE A 226 5.78 24.13 -5.94
C PHE A 226 6.12 22.86 -6.74
N GLN A 227 6.25 21.70 -6.11
CA GLN A 227 6.59 20.46 -6.82
C GLN A 227 5.59 20.11 -7.93
N HIS A 228 4.31 20.44 -7.76
CA HIS A 228 3.30 20.22 -8.80
C HIS A 228 3.56 20.94 -10.12
N VAL A 229 4.32 22.02 -10.09
CA VAL A 229 4.67 22.80 -11.28
C VAL A 229 6.03 22.39 -11.83
N GLN A 230 6.95 21.93 -10.97
CA GLN A 230 8.33 21.62 -11.34
C GLN A 230 8.55 20.15 -11.65
N SER A 231 7.80 19.24 -11.04
CA SER A 231 8.03 17.80 -11.23
C SER A 231 7.46 17.30 -12.56
N GLY A 232 8.22 16.46 -13.26
CA GLY A 232 7.78 15.81 -14.49
C GLY A 232 6.53 14.94 -14.34
N GLU A 233 6.24 14.50 -13.11
CA GLU A 233 5.08 13.67 -12.77
C GLU A 233 3.73 14.37 -12.96
N HIS A 234 3.71 15.70 -12.79
CA HIS A 234 2.49 16.51 -12.86
C HIS A 234 2.37 17.28 -14.19
N MET A 235 3.40 17.23 -15.04
CA MET A 235 3.40 17.94 -16.32
C MET A 235 2.30 17.48 -17.27
N ALA A 236 1.91 16.19 -17.23
CA ALA A 236 0.81 15.68 -18.04
C ALA A 236 -0.53 16.36 -17.69
N ALA A 237 -0.81 16.57 -16.39
CA ALA A 237 -2.01 17.26 -15.94
C ALA A 237 -2.01 18.73 -16.36
N MET A 238 -0.86 19.40 -16.25
CA MET A 238 -0.68 20.78 -16.69
C MET A 238 -0.82 20.92 -18.21
N GLY A 239 -0.23 20.01 -18.97
CA GLY A 239 -0.34 19.98 -20.44
C GLY A 239 -1.77 19.84 -20.92
N VAL A 240 -2.55 18.96 -20.32
CA VAL A 240 -3.97 18.79 -20.63
C VAL A 240 -4.79 20.02 -20.20
N PHE A 241 -4.43 20.68 -19.10
CA PHE A 241 -5.07 21.94 -18.71
C PHE A 241 -4.90 23.00 -19.80
N PHE A 242 -3.70 23.23 -20.29
CA PHE A 242 -3.45 24.16 -21.41
C PHE A 242 -4.14 23.71 -22.71
N LEU A 243 -4.15 22.42 -22.99
CA LEU A 243 -4.84 21.88 -24.16
C LEU A 243 -6.36 22.17 -24.09
N MET A 244 -6.96 22.07 -22.93
CA MET A 244 -8.38 22.43 -22.73
C MET A 244 -8.67 23.91 -22.99
N GLN A 245 -7.73 24.83 -22.63
CA GLN A 245 -7.86 26.25 -22.96
C GLN A 245 -7.81 26.45 -24.49
N VAL A 246 -6.91 25.74 -25.16
CA VAL A 246 -6.82 25.79 -26.63
C VAL A 246 -8.11 25.30 -27.28
N PHE A 247 -8.67 24.17 -26.83
CA PHE A 247 -9.95 23.65 -27.34
C PHE A 247 -11.10 24.63 -27.13
N TYR A 248 -11.19 25.26 -25.95
CA TYR A 248 -12.20 26.28 -25.68
C TYR A 248 -12.03 27.50 -26.60
N PHE A 249 -10.80 27.97 -26.78
CA PHE A 249 -10.49 29.07 -27.69
C PHE A 249 -10.82 28.73 -29.15
N LEU A 250 -10.51 27.53 -29.62
CA LEU A 250 -10.85 27.05 -30.95
C LEU A 250 -12.37 26.99 -31.18
N ASP A 251 -13.12 26.55 -30.18
CA ASP A 251 -14.60 26.51 -30.26
C ASP A 251 -15.18 27.89 -30.33
N TRP A 252 -14.64 28.86 -29.57
CA TRP A 252 -15.01 30.28 -29.67
C TRP A 252 -14.66 30.89 -31.03
N VAL A 253 -13.46 30.62 -31.58
CA VAL A 253 -13.04 31.08 -32.92
C VAL A 253 -13.91 30.45 -34.01
N LYS A 254 -14.30 29.19 -33.89
CA LYS A 254 -15.22 28.52 -34.79
C LYS A 254 -16.57 29.23 -34.84
N TYR A 255 -17.08 29.63 -33.66
CA TYR A 255 -18.30 30.42 -33.57
C TYR A 255 -18.16 31.81 -34.24
N LEU A 256 -17.00 32.48 -34.08
CA LEU A 256 -16.72 33.80 -34.62
C LEU A 256 -16.58 33.82 -36.15
N LEU A 257 -15.85 32.84 -36.70
CA LEU A 257 -15.48 32.79 -38.14
C LEU A 257 -16.65 32.36 -39.05
N ASN A 258 -17.58 31.58 -38.55
CA ASN A 258 -18.78 31.06 -39.22
C ASN A 258 -18.56 30.49 -40.66
N ASP A 259 -17.30 30.25 -41.05
CA ASP A 259 -16.84 29.72 -42.34
C ASP A 259 -15.91 28.53 -42.12
N PRO A 260 -16.30 27.30 -42.51
CA PRO A 260 -15.56 26.10 -42.24
C PRO A 260 -14.18 26.07 -42.93
N LYS A 261 -14.01 26.72 -44.08
CA LYS A 261 -12.67 26.73 -44.79
C LYS A 261 -11.68 27.63 -44.04
N LYS A 262 -12.11 28.83 -43.63
CA LYS A 262 -11.29 29.77 -42.87
C LYS A 262 -10.89 29.17 -41.52
N PHE A 263 -11.86 28.51 -40.86
CA PHE A 263 -11.58 27.77 -39.60
C PHE A 263 -10.56 26.68 -39.78
N HIS A 264 -10.64 25.85 -40.84
CA HIS A 264 -9.71 24.77 -41.06
C HIS A 264 -8.27 25.27 -41.32
N ASN A 265 -8.13 26.35 -42.08
CA ASN A 265 -6.83 26.99 -42.29
C ASN A 265 -6.25 27.60 -41.01
N PHE A 266 -7.07 28.28 -40.24
CA PHE A 266 -6.70 28.78 -38.91
C PHE A 266 -6.24 27.65 -37.98
N LEU A 267 -7.02 26.58 -37.90
CA LEU A 267 -6.70 25.39 -37.09
C LEU A 267 -5.34 24.80 -37.50
N ARG A 268 -5.11 24.63 -38.78
CA ARG A 268 -3.85 24.08 -39.29
C ARG A 268 -2.63 24.95 -38.90
N ILE A 269 -2.74 26.26 -39.03
CA ILE A 269 -1.66 27.21 -38.67
C ILE A 269 -1.47 27.18 -37.14
N THR A 270 -2.52 27.23 -36.37
CA THR A 270 -2.44 27.24 -34.90
C THR A 270 -1.83 25.95 -34.36
N VAL A 271 -2.25 24.79 -34.86
CA VAL A 271 -1.72 23.49 -34.42
C VAL A 271 -0.25 23.36 -34.80
N THR A 272 0.14 23.71 -36.03
CA THR A 272 1.55 23.65 -36.45
C THR A 272 2.43 24.61 -35.64
N SER A 273 1.94 25.82 -35.35
CA SER A 273 2.67 26.78 -34.52
C SER A 273 2.80 26.34 -33.08
N ALA A 274 1.70 25.82 -32.50
CA ALA A 274 1.69 25.31 -31.12
C ALA A 274 2.61 24.10 -30.92
N VAL A 275 2.62 23.16 -31.88
CA VAL A 275 3.53 22.01 -31.86
C VAL A 275 4.98 22.48 -32.01
N GLY A 276 5.25 23.38 -32.92
CA GLY A 276 6.60 23.93 -33.12
C GLY A 276 7.12 24.66 -31.88
N LEU A 277 6.31 25.54 -31.28
CA LEU A 277 6.65 26.24 -30.04
C LEU A 277 6.79 25.28 -28.85
N GLY A 278 5.94 24.26 -28.78
CA GLY A 278 6.00 23.23 -27.73
C GLY A 278 7.30 22.42 -27.80
N VAL A 279 7.73 22.01 -29.00
CA VAL A 279 8.99 21.29 -29.21
C VAL A 279 10.20 22.17 -28.86
N ILE A 280 10.15 23.46 -29.25
CA ILE A 280 11.22 24.40 -28.90
C ILE A 280 11.27 24.65 -27.39
N ALA A 281 10.14 24.87 -26.75
CA ALA A 281 10.05 25.09 -25.32
C ALA A 281 10.52 23.87 -24.50
N LEU A 282 10.15 22.65 -24.94
CA LEU A 282 10.66 21.40 -24.37
C LEU A 282 12.18 21.27 -24.56
N GLY A 283 12.70 21.54 -25.76
CA GLY A 283 14.12 21.50 -26.04
C GLY A 283 14.94 22.49 -25.23
N VAL A 284 14.46 23.74 -25.12
CA VAL A 284 15.12 24.79 -24.31
C VAL A 284 14.98 24.46 -22.81
N GLY A 285 13.81 24.01 -22.34
CA GLY A 285 13.57 23.63 -20.94
C GLY A 285 14.45 22.45 -20.48
N THR A 286 14.67 21.47 -21.37
CA THR A 286 15.58 20.33 -21.11
C THR A 286 17.04 20.75 -21.15
N ALA A 287 17.43 21.57 -22.12
CA ALA A 287 18.81 22.06 -22.26
C ALA A 287 19.21 23.01 -21.12
N SER A 288 18.27 23.81 -20.59
CA SER A 288 18.51 24.72 -19.47
C SER A 288 18.43 24.05 -18.09
N GLY A 289 18.10 22.75 -18.01
CA GLY A 289 17.97 22.03 -16.75
C GLY A 289 16.72 22.38 -15.94
N TYR A 290 15.84 23.23 -16.47
CA TYR A 290 14.56 23.56 -15.81
C TYR A 290 13.60 22.37 -15.74
N ILE A 291 13.65 21.51 -16.75
CA ILE A 291 12.90 20.26 -16.77
C ILE A 291 13.88 19.17 -16.33
N SER A 292 13.75 18.68 -15.12
CA SER A 292 14.54 17.54 -14.68
C SER A 292 14.17 16.33 -15.56
N PRO A 293 15.17 15.64 -16.15
CA PRO A 293 14.89 14.44 -16.93
C PRO A 293 14.20 13.42 -16.02
N TRP A 294 13.41 12.54 -16.60
CA TRP A 294 12.82 11.41 -15.90
C TRP A 294 13.90 10.69 -15.11
N THR A 295 13.86 10.83 -13.79
CA THR A 295 14.85 10.24 -12.91
C THR A 295 14.50 8.79 -12.60
N GLY A 296 15.50 8.02 -12.21
CA GLY A 296 15.53 6.57 -12.12
C GLY A 296 14.31 5.85 -11.53
N ARG A 297 13.56 6.44 -10.60
CA ARG A 297 12.33 5.83 -10.05
C ARG A 297 11.23 5.65 -11.10
N PHE A 298 11.12 6.54 -12.08
CA PHE A 298 10.12 6.44 -13.15
C PHE A 298 10.55 5.48 -14.25
N TYR A 299 11.84 5.34 -14.48
CA TYR A 299 12.36 4.31 -15.37
C TYR A 299 12.02 2.92 -14.89
N SER A 300 12.00 2.68 -13.58
CA SER A 300 11.61 1.39 -13.01
C SER A 300 10.14 1.02 -13.22
N LEU A 301 9.26 1.99 -13.56
CA LEU A 301 7.88 1.72 -13.95
C LEU A 301 7.76 1.27 -15.43
N LEU A 302 8.74 1.60 -16.26
CA LEU A 302 8.79 1.18 -17.65
C LEU A 302 9.64 -0.09 -17.83
N ASP A 303 10.75 -0.17 -17.08
CA ASP A 303 11.67 -1.31 -17.09
C ASP A 303 11.87 -1.81 -15.65
N PRO A 304 11.26 -2.95 -15.26
CA PRO A 304 11.39 -3.53 -13.92
C PRO A 304 12.82 -3.91 -13.56
N THR A 305 13.71 -4.13 -14.55
CA THR A 305 15.11 -4.52 -14.31
C THR A 305 15.99 -3.35 -13.92
N TYR A 306 15.62 -2.13 -14.33
CA TYR A 306 16.39 -0.91 -14.08
C TYR A 306 16.70 -0.68 -12.61
N ALA A 307 15.69 -0.86 -11.72
CA ALA A 307 15.87 -0.66 -10.30
C ALA A 307 16.86 -1.67 -9.68
N LYS A 308 16.88 -2.91 -10.20
CA LYS A 308 17.78 -3.97 -9.72
C LYS A 308 19.24 -3.63 -10.00
N ASP A 309 19.52 -3.03 -11.16
CA ASP A 309 20.87 -2.79 -11.64
C ASP A 309 21.42 -1.42 -11.18
N HIS A 310 20.55 -0.42 -11.00
CA HIS A 310 20.97 0.96 -10.75
C HIS A 310 20.59 1.53 -9.40
N ILE A 311 19.56 0.98 -8.71
CA ILE A 311 19.05 1.55 -7.47
C ILE A 311 18.85 0.43 -6.42
N PRO A 312 19.94 -0.06 -5.77
CA PRO A 312 19.87 -1.18 -4.85
C PRO A 312 18.88 -0.99 -3.70
N ILE A 313 18.68 0.24 -3.22
CA ILE A 313 17.76 0.53 -2.13
C ILE A 313 16.28 0.29 -2.53
N ILE A 314 15.89 0.57 -3.78
CA ILE A 314 14.55 0.27 -4.28
C ILE A 314 14.40 -1.24 -4.46
N ALA A 315 15.42 -1.89 -4.99
CA ALA A 315 15.43 -3.34 -5.21
C ALA A 315 15.45 -4.15 -3.90
N SER A 316 15.91 -3.57 -2.79
CA SER A 316 15.93 -4.23 -1.48
C SER A 316 14.54 -4.44 -0.87
N VAL A 317 13.55 -3.66 -1.30
CA VAL A 317 12.17 -3.76 -0.80
C VAL A 317 11.39 -4.76 -1.64
N SER A 318 10.89 -5.82 -1.02
CA SER A 318 10.15 -6.90 -1.72
C SER A 318 8.92 -6.42 -2.47
N GLU A 319 8.27 -5.37 -2.00
CA GLU A 319 7.08 -4.78 -2.63
C GLU A 319 7.37 -4.12 -3.98
N HIS A 320 8.62 -3.76 -4.25
CA HIS A 320 9.03 -3.11 -5.50
C HIS A 320 9.45 -4.11 -6.58
N GLN A 321 9.41 -5.41 -6.29
CA GLN A 321 9.72 -6.45 -7.27
C GLN A 321 8.55 -6.64 -8.26
N PRO A 322 8.83 -7.15 -9.49
CA PRO A 322 7.80 -7.51 -10.45
C PRO A 322 6.82 -8.53 -9.87
N THR A 323 5.55 -8.40 -10.21
CA THR A 323 4.49 -9.26 -9.69
C THR A 323 4.49 -10.61 -10.38
N ALA A 324 4.53 -11.69 -9.59
CA ALA A 324 4.34 -13.04 -10.09
C ALA A 324 2.85 -13.35 -10.35
N TRP A 325 2.56 -14.24 -11.29
CA TRP A 325 1.17 -14.68 -11.54
C TRP A 325 0.51 -15.31 -10.33
N SER A 326 1.29 -15.97 -9.47
CA SER A 326 0.81 -16.53 -8.20
C SER A 326 0.23 -15.44 -7.28
N SER A 327 0.83 -14.25 -7.23
CA SER A 327 0.32 -13.12 -6.44
C SER A 327 -1.02 -12.62 -6.99
N PHE A 328 -1.15 -12.49 -8.32
CA PHE A 328 -2.45 -12.12 -8.93
C PHE A 328 -3.55 -13.15 -8.64
N MET A 329 -3.23 -14.45 -8.71
CA MET A 329 -4.18 -15.51 -8.38
C MET A 329 -4.54 -15.53 -6.90
N PHE A 330 -3.59 -15.22 -6.03
CA PHE A 330 -3.80 -15.16 -4.59
C PHE A 330 -4.70 -13.98 -4.19
N ASP A 331 -4.47 -12.79 -4.76
CA ASP A 331 -5.22 -11.59 -4.38
C ASP A 331 -6.57 -11.47 -5.11
N PHE A 332 -6.61 -11.74 -6.41
CA PHE A 332 -7.83 -11.54 -7.22
C PHE A 332 -8.66 -12.81 -7.42
N HIS A 333 -8.06 -14.01 -7.33
CA HIS A 333 -8.73 -15.29 -7.48
C HIS A 333 -9.68 -15.29 -8.70
N ILE A 334 -11.00 -15.49 -8.50
CA ILE A 334 -12.01 -15.50 -9.57
C ILE A 334 -12.17 -14.14 -10.28
N LEU A 335 -11.86 -13.03 -9.61
CA LEU A 335 -11.98 -11.71 -10.21
C LEU A 335 -11.04 -11.53 -11.41
N LEU A 336 -9.92 -12.24 -11.45
CA LEU A 336 -9.01 -12.22 -12.60
C LEU A 336 -9.66 -12.75 -13.87
N LEU A 337 -10.59 -13.72 -13.75
CA LEU A 337 -11.38 -14.22 -14.87
C LEU A 337 -12.60 -13.34 -15.18
N LEU A 338 -13.17 -12.69 -14.17
CA LEU A 338 -14.32 -11.80 -14.36
C LEU A 338 -13.91 -10.43 -14.94
N PHE A 339 -12.66 -10.03 -14.75
CA PHE A 339 -12.15 -8.76 -15.25
C PHE A 339 -12.26 -8.63 -16.78
N PRO A 340 -11.74 -9.55 -17.62
CA PRO A 340 -11.91 -9.46 -19.07
C PRO A 340 -13.38 -9.57 -19.50
N ALA A 341 -14.20 -10.33 -18.79
CA ALA A 341 -15.63 -10.37 -19.05
C ALA A 341 -16.30 -9.01 -18.78
N GLY A 342 -15.91 -8.32 -17.72
CA GLY A 342 -16.38 -6.97 -17.41
C GLY A 342 -15.95 -5.94 -18.46
N LEU A 343 -14.70 -6.01 -18.92
CA LEU A 343 -14.22 -5.18 -20.03
C LEU A 343 -15.06 -5.39 -21.29
N TYR A 344 -15.40 -6.63 -21.64
CA TYR A 344 -16.28 -6.91 -22.77
C TYR A 344 -17.62 -6.17 -22.65
N PHE A 345 -18.27 -6.21 -21.48
CA PHE A 345 -19.53 -5.49 -21.28
C PHE A 345 -19.35 -3.97 -21.35
N CYS A 346 -18.25 -3.43 -20.83
CA CYS A 346 -17.93 -1.99 -20.93
C CYS A 346 -17.76 -1.57 -22.39
N PHE A 347 -17.04 -2.33 -23.23
CA PHE A 347 -16.89 -2.05 -24.65
C PHE A 347 -18.20 -2.20 -25.42
N LYS A 348 -19.05 -3.15 -25.05
CA LYS A 348 -20.38 -3.32 -25.66
C LYS A 348 -21.30 -2.13 -25.43
N ARG A 349 -21.14 -1.44 -24.29
CA ARG A 349 -21.90 -0.23 -23.93
C ARG A 349 -20.93 0.89 -23.61
N LEU A 350 -20.32 1.48 -24.64
CA LEU A 350 -19.31 2.51 -24.48
C LEU A 350 -19.97 3.86 -24.15
N SER A 351 -19.77 4.33 -22.93
CA SER A 351 -20.15 5.65 -22.42
C SER A 351 -18.92 6.36 -21.85
N ASP A 352 -19.01 7.63 -21.54
CA ASP A 352 -17.89 8.37 -20.96
C ASP A 352 -17.44 7.75 -19.63
N ALA A 353 -18.38 7.32 -18.80
CA ALA A 353 -18.10 6.62 -17.56
C ALA A 353 -17.40 5.26 -17.77
N THR A 354 -17.84 4.47 -18.77
CA THR A 354 -17.20 3.19 -19.06
C THR A 354 -15.83 3.34 -19.71
N ILE A 355 -15.57 4.40 -20.47
CA ILE A 355 -14.22 4.73 -20.95
C ILE A 355 -13.29 4.97 -19.77
N PHE A 356 -13.70 5.74 -18.75
CA PHE A 356 -12.89 5.98 -17.56
C PHE A 356 -12.49 4.68 -16.86
N ILE A 357 -13.48 3.79 -16.58
CA ILE A 357 -13.17 2.57 -15.83
C ILE A 357 -12.35 1.57 -16.66
N VAL A 358 -12.53 1.52 -17.98
CA VAL A 358 -11.69 0.69 -18.88
C VAL A 358 -10.24 1.18 -18.85
N MET A 359 -10.02 2.49 -18.98
CA MET A 359 -8.68 3.08 -18.91
C MET A 359 -8.05 2.83 -17.55
N TYR A 360 -8.80 3.06 -16.46
CA TYR A 360 -8.32 2.78 -15.11
C TYR A 360 -7.91 1.31 -14.98
N GLY A 361 -8.78 0.38 -15.40
CA GLY A 361 -8.51 -1.05 -15.31
C GLY A 361 -7.28 -1.49 -16.08
N LEU A 362 -7.14 -1.07 -17.35
CA LEU A 362 -6.02 -1.48 -18.20
C LEU A 362 -4.69 -0.90 -17.72
N THR A 363 -4.64 0.41 -17.41
CA THR A 363 -3.42 1.04 -16.95
C THR A 363 -3.00 0.53 -15.58
N SER A 364 -3.93 0.36 -14.63
CA SER A 364 -3.60 -0.15 -13.30
C SER A 364 -3.15 -1.61 -13.32
N MET A 365 -3.72 -2.46 -14.18
CA MET A 365 -3.28 -3.84 -14.34
C MET A 365 -1.87 -3.93 -14.95
N TYR A 366 -1.54 -3.06 -15.89
CA TYR A 366 -0.17 -2.96 -16.41
C TYR A 366 0.83 -2.63 -15.30
N PHE A 367 0.57 -1.56 -14.53
CA PHE A 367 1.46 -1.17 -13.46
C PHE A 367 1.50 -2.18 -12.30
N ALA A 368 0.38 -2.87 -12.02
CA ALA A 368 0.37 -3.97 -11.07
C ALA A 368 1.28 -5.14 -11.50
N GLY A 369 1.45 -5.37 -12.81
CA GLY A 369 2.41 -6.35 -13.33
C GLY A 369 3.87 -5.92 -13.14
N VAL A 370 4.14 -4.62 -13.21
CA VAL A 370 5.49 -4.06 -13.04
C VAL A 370 5.95 -4.12 -11.58
N MET A 371 5.06 -3.90 -10.62
CA MET A 371 5.40 -3.79 -9.21
C MET A 371 4.28 -4.35 -8.32
N VAL A 372 4.63 -5.24 -7.38
CA VAL A 372 3.66 -5.89 -6.45
C VAL A 372 2.81 -4.86 -5.69
N ARG A 373 3.42 -3.81 -5.18
CA ARG A 373 2.73 -2.75 -4.42
C ARG A 373 1.56 -2.13 -5.20
N LEU A 374 1.64 -2.06 -6.54
CA LEU A 374 0.63 -1.44 -7.38
C LEU A 374 -0.60 -2.33 -7.62
N ILE A 375 -0.61 -3.59 -7.16
CA ILE A 375 -1.82 -4.43 -7.10
C ILE A 375 -2.92 -3.71 -6.30
N LEU A 376 -2.55 -3.02 -5.23
CA LEU A 376 -3.48 -2.27 -4.39
C LEU A 376 -4.19 -1.13 -5.15
N VAL A 377 -3.53 -0.53 -6.15
CA VAL A 377 -4.12 0.48 -7.05
C VAL A 377 -5.05 -0.16 -8.07
N ALA A 378 -4.73 -1.38 -8.54
CA ALA A 378 -5.57 -2.11 -9.49
C ALA A 378 -6.85 -2.67 -8.86
N THR A 379 -6.81 -3.00 -7.56
CA THR A 379 -7.92 -3.65 -6.84
C THR A 379 -9.27 -2.96 -7.01
N PRO A 380 -9.43 -1.63 -6.83
CA PRO A 380 -10.72 -0.96 -7.01
C PRO A 380 -11.25 -1.10 -8.44
N ALA A 381 -10.38 -0.98 -9.44
CA ALA A 381 -10.76 -1.12 -10.85
C ALA A 381 -11.21 -2.55 -11.17
N VAL A 382 -10.45 -3.55 -10.70
CA VAL A 382 -10.77 -4.98 -10.88
C VAL A 382 -12.11 -5.31 -10.21
N CYS A 383 -12.35 -4.84 -8.98
CA CYS A 383 -13.63 -5.05 -8.30
C CYS A 383 -14.81 -4.40 -9.03
N LEU A 384 -14.66 -3.16 -9.52
CA LEU A 384 -15.72 -2.45 -10.24
C LEU A 384 -16.04 -3.10 -11.59
N ILE A 385 -15.04 -3.45 -12.37
CA ILE A 385 -15.20 -4.09 -13.68
C ILE A 385 -15.79 -5.49 -13.53
N SER A 386 -15.31 -6.26 -12.54
CA SER A 386 -15.87 -7.58 -12.23
C SER A 386 -17.31 -7.49 -11.73
N ALA A 387 -17.65 -6.45 -10.97
CA ALA A 387 -19.03 -6.20 -10.53
C ALA A 387 -19.96 -5.91 -11.70
N ILE A 388 -19.50 -5.20 -12.74
CA ILE A 388 -20.25 -5.02 -14.00
C ILE A 388 -20.50 -6.36 -14.68
N ALA A 389 -19.46 -7.22 -14.76
CA ALA A 389 -19.60 -8.57 -15.33
C ALA A 389 -20.65 -9.40 -14.58
N VAL A 390 -20.58 -9.44 -13.25
CA VAL A 390 -21.50 -10.19 -12.40
C VAL A 390 -22.92 -9.65 -12.55
N SER A 391 -23.12 -8.34 -12.46
CA SER A 391 -24.44 -7.71 -12.61
C SER A 391 -25.07 -7.97 -13.98
N ALA A 392 -24.30 -7.79 -15.06
CA ALA A 392 -24.78 -8.04 -16.43
C ALA A 392 -25.11 -9.53 -16.64
N THR A 393 -24.29 -10.44 -16.14
CA THR A 393 -24.49 -11.89 -16.24
C THR A 393 -25.74 -12.32 -15.46
N ILE A 394 -25.89 -11.90 -14.20
CA ILE A 394 -27.07 -12.22 -13.38
C ILE A 394 -28.34 -11.68 -14.05
N LYS A 395 -28.30 -10.45 -14.56
CA LYS A 395 -29.44 -9.84 -15.25
C LYS A 395 -29.85 -10.62 -16.48
N ASN A 396 -28.90 -11.00 -17.35
CA ASN A 396 -29.16 -11.77 -18.55
C ASN A 396 -29.72 -13.17 -18.22
N LEU A 397 -29.09 -13.88 -17.27
CA LEU A 397 -29.55 -15.21 -16.86
C LEU A 397 -30.94 -15.17 -16.18
N THR A 398 -31.19 -14.14 -15.34
CA THR A 398 -32.50 -13.97 -14.71
C THR A 398 -33.60 -13.67 -15.73
N GLN A 399 -33.30 -12.92 -16.79
CA GLN A 399 -34.23 -12.70 -17.88
C GLN A 399 -34.60 -14.02 -18.61
N LEU A 400 -33.61 -14.88 -18.87
CA LEU A 400 -33.84 -16.22 -19.45
C LEU A 400 -34.69 -17.11 -18.53
N VAL A 401 -34.45 -17.07 -17.22
CA VAL A 401 -35.26 -17.83 -16.25
C VAL A 401 -36.70 -17.33 -16.18
N ARG A 402 -36.92 -16.02 -16.29
CA ARG A 402 -38.24 -15.37 -16.23
C ARG A 402 -39.01 -15.44 -17.55
N ALA A 403 -38.36 -15.74 -18.68
CA ALA A 403 -39.02 -15.87 -19.97
C ALA A 403 -40.05 -17.00 -19.88
N LYS A 404 -41.36 -16.68 -19.90
CA LYS A 404 -42.43 -17.67 -19.96
C LYS A 404 -42.38 -18.36 -21.33
N SER A 405 -42.31 -19.69 -21.36
CA SER A 405 -42.57 -20.44 -22.56
C SER A 405 -44.03 -20.16 -22.98
N LYS A 406 -44.24 -19.47 -24.09
CA LYS A 406 -45.58 -19.38 -24.67
C LYS A 406 -45.98 -20.80 -25.05
N PRO A 407 -47.16 -21.30 -24.64
CA PRO A 407 -47.67 -22.58 -25.14
C PRO A 407 -47.80 -22.48 -26.64
N SER A 408 -47.28 -23.48 -27.37
CA SER A 408 -47.48 -23.61 -28.81
C SER A 408 -48.96 -23.64 -29.09
N PRO A 409 -49.49 -22.83 -30.02
CA PRO A 409 -50.89 -23.02 -30.46
C PRO A 409 -50.94 -24.27 -31.31
N VAL A 410 -51.46 -25.36 -30.73
CA VAL A 410 -51.96 -26.52 -31.50
C VAL A 410 -53.34 -26.13 -32.01
N GLY A 411 -53.42 -25.84 -33.27
CA GLY A 411 -54.70 -25.68 -33.98
C GLY A 411 -54.51 -25.67 -35.49
N PRO A 412 -55.18 -26.53 -36.24
CA PRO A 412 -55.15 -26.52 -37.70
C PRO A 412 -56.20 -25.53 -38.22
N GLY A 413 -55.80 -24.52 -38.93
CA GLY A 413 -56.75 -23.58 -39.54
C GLY A 413 -56.14 -22.79 -40.69
N LYS A 414 -56.55 -23.11 -41.90
CA LYS A 414 -56.32 -22.44 -43.18
C LYS A 414 -56.72 -20.94 -43.15
N GLY A 415 -56.02 -20.11 -43.90
CA GLY A 415 -56.64 -18.95 -44.53
C GLY A 415 -55.77 -17.67 -44.57
N THR A 416 -55.17 -17.47 -45.72
CA THR A 416 -54.98 -16.23 -46.52
C THR A 416 -54.91 -14.84 -45.91
N SER A 417 -53.92 -14.12 -46.43
CA SER A 417 -53.82 -12.73 -46.85
C SER A 417 -52.97 -11.77 -45.94
N SER A 418 -51.89 -11.41 -46.56
CA SER A 418 -51.12 -10.15 -46.60
C SER A 418 -51.55 -9.01 -45.67
N THR A 419 -50.62 -8.60 -44.83
CA THR A 419 -50.22 -7.20 -44.71
C THR A 419 -48.85 -7.10 -44.05
N LYS A 420 -47.94 -6.38 -44.69
CA LYS A 420 -46.61 -6.02 -44.19
C LYS A 420 -46.72 -5.13 -42.94
N ALA A 421 -46.34 -5.64 -41.80
CA ALA A 421 -46.02 -4.82 -40.63
C ALA A 421 -44.63 -5.16 -40.18
N SER A 422 -43.79 -4.15 -40.07
CA SER A 422 -42.38 -4.19 -39.63
C SER A 422 -42.22 -4.94 -38.31
N SER A 423 -41.57 -6.11 -38.37
CA SER A 423 -41.24 -6.89 -37.19
C SER A 423 -40.10 -6.24 -36.43
N LYS A 424 -40.42 -5.49 -35.37
CA LYS A 424 -39.50 -5.39 -34.24
C LYS A 424 -39.31 -6.81 -33.68
N GLY A 425 -38.07 -7.28 -33.71
CA GLY A 425 -37.71 -8.63 -33.34
C GLY A 425 -38.34 -9.10 -32.03
N SER A 426 -39.16 -10.10 -32.12
CA SER A 426 -39.65 -10.86 -30.96
C SER A 426 -38.50 -11.62 -30.33
N PRO A 427 -38.38 -11.61 -28.99
CA PRO A 427 -37.36 -12.42 -28.33
C PRO A 427 -37.67 -13.90 -28.57
N ASP A 428 -36.68 -14.60 -29.11
CA ASP A 428 -36.65 -16.01 -29.39
C ASP A 428 -37.27 -16.87 -28.28
N GLN A 429 -38.03 -17.89 -28.69
CA GLN A 429 -38.60 -18.90 -27.82
C GLN A 429 -37.46 -19.60 -27.03
N SER A 430 -37.32 -19.30 -25.73
CA SER A 430 -36.36 -20.00 -24.89
C SER A 430 -36.76 -21.45 -24.69
N MET A 431 -35.96 -22.36 -25.25
CA MET A 431 -36.11 -23.81 -25.05
C MET A 431 -36.03 -24.15 -23.53
N PRO A 432 -36.73 -25.20 -23.02
CA PRO A 432 -36.67 -25.63 -21.62
C PRO A 432 -35.22 -25.89 -21.14
N PHE A 433 -34.36 -26.35 -22.01
CA PHE A 433 -32.95 -26.56 -21.78
C PHE A 433 -32.21 -25.25 -21.44
N GLN A 434 -32.56 -24.13 -22.08
CA GLN A 434 -31.96 -22.83 -21.82
C GLN A 434 -32.31 -22.31 -20.42
N ARG A 435 -33.53 -22.54 -19.92
CA ARG A 435 -33.96 -22.16 -18.59
C ARG A 435 -33.19 -22.94 -17.50
N ASN A 436 -33.09 -24.27 -17.64
CA ASN A 436 -32.37 -25.09 -16.67
C ASN A 436 -30.87 -24.81 -16.70
N GLY A 437 -30.30 -24.60 -17.88
CA GLY A 437 -28.92 -24.15 -18.03
C GLY A 437 -28.66 -22.79 -17.40
N ALA A 438 -29.59 -21.83 -17.56
CA ALA A 438 -29.49 -20.52 -16.92
C ALA A 438 -29.55 -20.60 -15.38
N ILE A 439 -30.38 -21.49 -14.81
CA ILE A 439 -30.46 -21.75 -13.37
C ILE A 439 -29.13 -22.36 -12.88
N ALA A 440 -28.61 -23.36 -13.59
CA ALA A 440 -27.34 -23.99 -13.24
C ALA A 440 -26.18 -23.02 -13.27
N LEU A 441 -26.13 -22.14 -14.28
CA LEU A 441 -25.12 -21.07 -14.35
C LEU A 441 -25.27 -20.04 -13.23
N LEU A 442 -26.48 -19.64 -12.85
CA LEU A 442 -26.70 -18.74 -11.71
C LEU A 442 -26.21 -19.35 -10.39
N LEU A 443 -26.51 -20.64 -10.18
CA LEU A 443 -26.01 -21.35 -8.99
C LEU A 443 -24.49 -21.47 -9.03
N GLY A 444 -23.90 -21.72 -10.20
CA GLY A 444 -22.47 -21.75 -10.40
C GLY A 444 -21.80 -20.41 -10.08
N VAL A 445 -22.33 -19.29 -10.58
CA VAL A 445 -21.82 -17.94 -10.26
C VAL A 445 -21.93 -17.66 -8.76
N PHE A 446 -23.07 -18.00 -8.15
CA PHE A 446 -23.25 -17.80 -6.70
C PHE A 446 -22.26 -18.64 -5.88
N TYR A 447 -22.04 -19.90 -6.26
CA TYR A 447 -21.07 -20.78 -5.63
C TYR A 447 -19.65 -20.20 -5.72
N LEU A 448 -19.23 -19.75 -6.92
CA LEU A 448 -17.90 -19.18 -7.13
C LEU A 448 -17.69 -17.89 -6.34
N LEU A 449 -18.69 -17.01 -6.26
CA LEU A 449 -18.63 -15.81 -5.44
C LEU A 449 -18.56 -16.12 -3.94
N THR A 450 -19.26 -17.17 -3.48
CA THR A 450 -19.17 -17.63 -2.10
C THR A 450 -17.77 -18.19 -1.79
N ARG A 451 -17.20 -18.99 -2.70
CA ARG A 451 -15.82 -19.48 -2.57
C ARG A 451 -14.82 -18.34 -2.53
N TYR A 452 -15.03 -17.31 -3.35
CA TYR A 452 -14.21 -16.10 -3.33
C TYR A 452 -14.29 -15.35 -1.99
N ALA A 453 -15.50 -15.16 -1.44
CA ALA A 453 -15.69 -14.53 -0.14
C ALA A 453 -14.96 -15.30 0.98
N VAL A 454 -15.06 -16.63 0.99
CA VAL A 454 -14.35 -17.49 1.95
C VAL A 454 -12.84 -17.35 1.78
N HIS A 455 -12.33 -17.36 0.55
CA HIS A 455 -10.92 -17.18 0.26
C HIS A 455 -10.40 -15.82 0.76
N CYS A 456 -11.09 -14.71 0.44
CA CYS A 456 -10.70 -13.37 0.90
C CYS A 456 -10.71 -13.25 2.43
N THR A 457 -11.71 -13.83 3.09
CA THR A 457 -11.78 -13.84 4.55
C THR A 457 -10.62 -14.59 5.16
N TRP A 458 -10.26 -15.74 4.59
CA TRP A 458 -9.09 -16.53 5.00
C TRP A 458 -7.79 -15.76 4.78
N VAL A 459 -7.58 -15.19 3.59
CA VAL A 459 -6.38 -14.39 3.26
C VAL A 459 -6.24 -13.21 4.21
N THR A 460 -7.31 -12.45 4.42
CA THR A 460 -7.31 -11.31 5.34
C THR A 460 -6.98 -11.72 6.76
N SER A 461 -7.52 -12.86 7.22
CA SER A 461 -7.33 -13.31 8.60
C SER A 461 -5.97 -13.96 8.85
N GLU A 462 -5.39 -14.67 7.88
CA GLU A 462 -4.14 -15.43 8.06
C GLU A 462 -2.91 -14.70 7.50
N ALA A 463 -3.00 -14.15 6.29
CA ALA A 463 -1.85 -13.56 5.61
C ALA A 463 -1.65 -12.07 5.97
N TYR A 464 -2.74 -11.28 6.00
CA TYR A 464 -2.65 -9.82 6.15
C TYR A 464 -2.96 -9.28 7.55
N SER A 465 -3.23 -10.16 8.53
CA SER A 465 -3.56 -9.72 9.90
C SER A 465 -2.45 -9.96 10.91
N SER A 466 -1.32 -10.52 10.50
CA SER A 466 -0.18 -10.76 11.39
C SER A 466 0.65 -9.49 11.56
N PRO A 467 0.83 -8.97 12.78
CA PRO A 467 1.68 -7.81 13.01
C PRO A 467 3.16 -8.16 12.83
N SER A 468 3.95 -7.24 12.29
CA SER A 468 5.39 -7.40 12.11
C SER A 468 6.18 -7.42 13.43
N ILE A 469 5.61 -6.85 14.49
CA ILE A 469 6.21 -6.78 15.83
C ILE A 469 6.06 -8.08 16.61
N VAL A 470 4.92 -8.79 16.46
CA VAL A 470 4.65 -10.04 17.15
C VAL A 470 4.72 -11.17 16.15
N LEU A 471 5.75 -11.97 16.26
CA LEU A 471 5.93 -13.11 15.38
C LEU A 471 5.11 -14.29 15.90
N ALA A 472 4.49 -15.04 15.00
CA ALA A 472 3.72 -16.22 15.35
C ALA A 472 4.15 -17.40 14.51
N ALA A 473 4.44 -18.52 15.17
CA ALA A 473 4.73 -19.80 14.54
C ALA A 473 3.70 -20.85 14.94
N ARG A 474 3.53 -21.87 14.11
CA ARG A 474 2.74 -23.06 14.47
C ARG A 474 3.65 -24.08 15.16
N GLY A 475 3.32 -24.40 16.40
CA GLY A 475 3.99 -25.48 17.13
C GLY A 475 3.60 -26.88 16.62
N ALA A 476 4.34 -27.90 17.05
CA ALA A 476 4.18 -29.29 16.62
C ALA A 476 2.77 -29.89 16.80
N HIS A 477 1.98 -29.36 17.74
CA HIS A 477 0.61 -29.79 18.01
C HIS A 477 -0.45 -28.85 17.42
N GLY A 478 -0.09 -28.01 16.45
CA GLY A 478 -0.98 -27.02 15.88
C GLY A 478 -1.24 -25.79 16.76
N ASN A 479 -0.65 -25.75 17.94
CA ASN A 479 -0.72 -24.60 18.83
C ASN A 479 0.04 -23.42 18.24
N ARG A 480 -0.48 -22.22 18.48
CA ARG A 480 0.16 -20.97 18.08
C ARG A 480 1.18 -20.57 19.14
N VAL A 481 2.44 -20.47 18.74
CA VAL A 481 3.53 -19.93 19.55
C VAL A 481 3.76 -18.49 19.14
N ILE A 482 3.75 -17.59 20.11
CA ILE A 482 3.94 -16.16 19.90
C ILE A 482 5.32 -15.77 20.43
N PHE A 483 6.08 -15.06 19.62
CA PHE A 483 7.39 -14.48 19.96
C PHE A 483 7.25 -12.97 20.04
N ASP A 484 7.47 -12.41 21.23
CA ASP A 484 7.27 -10.99 21.51
C ASP A 484 8.61 -10.24 21.75
N ASP A 485 9.66 -10.72 21.11
CA ASP A 485 11.03 -10.23 21.30
C ASP A 485 11.22 -8.76 20.92
N TYR A 486 10.49 -8.28 19.91
CA TYR A 486 10.60 -6.87 19.51
C TYR A 486 10.15 -5.92 20.62
N ARG A 487 9.01 -6.17 21.26
CA ARG A 487 8.53 -5.34 22.37
C ARG A 487 9.43 -5.47 23.60
N GLU A 488 9.92 -6.68 23.86
CA GLU A 488 10.90 -6.95 24.94
C GLU A 488 12.16 -6.09 24.75
N ALA A 489 12.72 -6.09 23.55
CA ALA A 489 13.94 -5.32 23.23
C ALA A 489 13.73 -3.81 23.31
N TYR A 490 12.61 -3.31 22.74
CA TYR A 490 12.33 -1.86 22.81
C TYR A 490 11.99 -1.38 24.22
N PHE A 491 11.32 -2.22 25.01
CA PHE A 491 11.09 -1.95 26.41
C PHE A 491 12.42 -1.90 27.18
N TRP A 492 13.33 -2.86 26.93
CA TRP A 492 14.64 -2.86 27.53
C TRP A 492 15.44 -1.60 27.17
N LEU A 493 15.47 -1.20 25.91
CA LEU A 493 16.10 0.05 25.48
C LEU A 493 15.56 1.25 26.24
N ARG A 494 14.25 1.33 26.38
CA ARG A 494 13.59 2.46 27.05
C ARG A 494 13.94 2.55 28.52
N GLN A 495 14.12 1.42 29.21
CA GLN A 495 14.30 1.38 30.67
C GLN A 495 15.77 1.37 31.08
N ASN A 496 16.64 0.75 30.29
CA ASN A 496 18.01 0.44 30.70
C ASN A 496 19.09 1.24 29.97
N THR A 497 18.72 2.16 29.10
CA THR A 497 19.67 3.03 28.39
C THR A 497 19.42 4.51 28.71
N PRO A 498 20.43 5.39 28.58
CA PRO A 498 20.22 6.84 28.72
C PRO A 498 19.17 7.37 27.74
N PRO A 499 18.42 8.44 28.08
CA PRO A 499 17.40 9.00 27.18
C PRO A 499 17.97 9.52 25.85
N ASP A 500 19.20 9.96 25.83
CA ASP A 500 19.94 10.49 24.69
C ASP A 500 20.76 9.42 23.93
N ALA A 501 20.64 8.15 24.32
CA ALA A 501 21.37 7.06 23.69
C ALA A 501 21.03 6.94 22.19
N LYS A 502 22.06 6.79 21.37
CA LYS A 502 21.98 6.64 19.92
C LYS A 502 22.12 5.18 19.55
N VAL A 503 21.12 4.69 18.83
CA VAL A 503 21.03 3.29 18.43
C VAL A 503 21.29 3.17 16.94
N MET A 504 22.28 2.38 16.55
CA MET A 504 22.54 1.98 15.19
C MET A 504 21.85 0.65 14.91
N SER A 505 21.02 0.62 13.89
CA SER A 505 20.36 -0.60 13.37
C SER A 505 20.25 -0.50 11.86
N TRP A 506 19.85 -1.59 11.18
CA TRP A 506 19.44 -1.44 9.80
C TRP A 506 18.19 -0.55 9.70
N TRP A 507 18.04 0.16 8.61
CA TRP A 507 17.01 1.21 8.45
C TRP A 507 15.57 0.74 8.69
N ASP A 508 15.28 -0.55 8.49
CA ASP A 508 13.94 -1.13 8.67
C ASP A 508 13.34 -0.94 10.07
N TYR A 509 14.19 -0.81 11.09
CA TYR A 509 13.75 -0.79 12.51
C TYR A 509 13.69 0.61 13.13
N GLY A 510 14.14 1.63 12.41
CA GLY A 510 14.30 2.98 12.96
C GLY A 510 13.00 3.56 13.52
N TYR A 511 11.90 3.44 12.80
CA TYR A 511 10.60 3.96 13.27
C TYR A 511 10.08 3.27 14.54
N GLN A 512 10.33 1.98 14.68
CA GLN A 512 9.92 1.26 15.88
C GLN A 512 10.79 1.63 17.08
N ILE A 513 12.12 1.77 16.90
CA ILE A 513 13.04 2.18 17.95
C ILE A 513 12.68 3.57 18.46
N THR A 514 12.41 4.54 17.58
CA THR A 514 12.01 5.89 18.00
C THR A 514 10.64 5.91 18.67
N ALA A 515 9.66 5.19 18.14
CA ALA A 515 8.28 5.21 18.66
C ALA A 515 8.11 4.41 19.95
N MET A 516 8.77 3.27 20.10
CA MET A 516 8.59 2.35 21.23
C MET A 516 9.76 2.39 22.21
N GLY A 517 11.00 2.39 21.70
CA GLY A 517 12.21 2.49 22.51
C GLY A 517 12.48 3.90 23.00
N ASN A 518 11.90 4.91 22.36
CA ASN A 518 12.12 6.33 22.65
C ASN A 518 13.62 6.67 22.71
N ARG A 519 14.36 6.25 21.69
CA ARG A 519 15.80 6.46 21.53
C ARG A 519 16.13 7.00 20.15
N THR A 520 17.20 7.79 20.08
CA THR A 520 17.70 8.36 18.84
C THR A 520 18.24 7.27 17.91
N VAL A 521 17.93 7.38 16.62
CA VAL A 521 18.39 6.42 15.60
C VAL A 521 19.27 7.11 14.56
N ILE A 522 20.20 6.33 14.00
CA ILE A 522 21.10 6.81 12.94
C ILE A 522 20.36 6.84 11.60
N VAL A 523 19.56 5.83 11.30
CA VAL A 523 18.76 5.71 10.04
C VAL A 523 17.37 5.19 10.36
N ASP A 524 16.41 5.52 9.49
CA ASP A 524 15.03 5.02 9.60
C ASP A 524 14.43 4.63 8.24
N ASN A 525 13.19 4.19 8.23
CA ASN A 525 12.46 3.69 7.06
C ASN A 525 12.18 4.76 5.97
N ASN A 526 12.43 6.04 6.24
CA ASN A 526 12.20 7.09 5.23
C ASN A 526 13.19 7.05 4.05
N THR A 527 14.36 6.48 4.25
CA THR A 527 15.40 6.27 3.20
C THR A 527 15.73 7.49 2.34
N TRP A 528 15.64 8.71 2.88
CA TRP A 528 15.88 9.93 2.12
C TRP A 528 17.37 10.20 1.82
N ASN A 529 18.27 9.74 2.70
CA ASN A 529 19.71 9.90 2.55
C ASN A 529 20.40 8.53 2.33
N ASN A 530 20.63 8.20 1.07
CA ASN A 530 21.26 6.93 0.70
C ASN A 530 22.70 6.81 1.21
N THR A 531 23.46 7.93 1.27
CA THR A 531 24.85 7.92 1.76
C THR A 531 24.91 7.55 3.24
N HIS A 532 23.98 8.04 4.03
CA HIS A 532 23.92 7.73 5.46
C HIS A 532 23.56 6.26 5.72
N ILE A 533 22.61 5.72 4.95
CA ILE A 533 22.28 4.28 4.97
C ILE A 533 23.49 3.43 4.54
N ALA A 534 24.18 3.87 3.49
CA ALA A 534 25.39 3.20 3.01
C ALA A 534 26.51 3.19 4.04
N THR A 535 26.62 4.25 4.87
CA THR A 535 27.58 4.30 5.99
C THR A 535 27.27 3.24 7.04
N VAL A 536 26.01 3.06 7.41
CA VAL A 536 25.58 1.96 8.30
C VAL A 536 25.86 0.61 7.66
N GLY A 537 25.55 0.45 6.36
CA GLY A 537 25.87 -0.77 5.61
C GLY A 537 27.37 -1.07 5.57
N ARG A 538 28.19 -0.03 5.43
CA ARG A 538 29.67 -0.14 5.53
C ARG A 538 30.11 -0.61 6.92
N ALA A 539 29.57 -0.02 7.98
CA ALA A 539 29.90 -0.46 9.34
C ALA A 539 29.56 -1.95 9.55
N MET A 540 28.38 -2.40 9.11
CA MET A 540 27.94 -3.80 9.28
C MET A 540 28.76 -4.78 8.42
N SER A 541 29.28 -4.36 7.27
CA SER A 541 30.03 -5.21 6.34
C SER A 541 31.55 -5.20 6.59
N SER A 542 32.08 -4.26 7.35
CA SER A 542 33.50 -4.12 7.66
C SER A 542 33.94 -5.02 8.85
N TYR A 543 35.24 -5.15 9.07
CA TYR A 543 35.79 -5.74 10.29
C TYR A 543 35.47 -4.86 11.50
N GLU A 544 35.53 -5.44 12.69
CA GLU A 544 35.12 -4.76 13.94
C GLU A 544 35.87 -3.45 14.20
N ASP A 545 37.18 -3.39 13.93
CA ASP A 545 38.00 -2.20 14.13
C ASP A 545 37.57 -1.05 13.23
N GLU A 546 37.38 -1.31 11.93
CA GLU A 546 36.91 -0.31 10.99
C GLU A 546 35.46 0.12 11.30
N ALA A 547 34.62 -0.81 11.67
CA ALA A 547 33.25 -0.55 12.08
C ALA A 547 33.19 0.29 13.36
N TYR A 548 34.11 0.07 14.30
CA TYR A 548 34.23 0.87 15.53
C TYR A 548 34.55 2.31 15.24
N GLU A 549 35.50 2.60 14.33
CA GLU A 549 35.81 3.96 13.89
C GLU A 549 34.58 4.65 13.29
N ILE A 550 33.81 3.93 12.44
CA ILE A 550 32.57 4.47 11.86
C ILE A 550 31.54 4.74 12.95
N MET A 551 31.31 3.81 13.87
CA MET A 551 30.37 3.99 14.98
C MET A 551 30.75 5.16 15.87
N ARG A 552 32.05 5.36 16.11
CA ARG A 552 32.57 6.50 16.86
C ARG A 552 32.34 7.84 16.15
N SER A 553 32.51 7.86 14.82
CA SER A 553 32.26 9.07 14.03
C SER A 553 30.76 9.46 14.03
N LEU A 554 29.87 8.50 14.22
CA LEU A 554 28.43 8.69 14.34
C LEU A 554 27.93 8.77 15.79
N ASP A 555 28.83 8.76 16.76
CA ASP A 555 28.53 8.84 18.20
C ASP A 555 27.50 7.77 18.65
N VAL A 556 27.68 6.54 18.15
CA VAL A 556 26.78 5.39 18.43
C VAL A 556 27.06 4.83 19.83
N ASP A 557 26.01 4.66 20.63
CA ASP A 557 26.10 4.05 21.96
C ASP A 557 25.72 2.56 21.95
N TYR A 558 24.71 2.20 21.15
CA TYR A 558 24.19 0.83 21.05
C TYR A 558 24.00 0.40 19.59
N VAL A 559 24.19 -0.88 19.36
CA VAL A 559 23.91 -1.54 18.06
C VAL A 559 22.82 -2.59 18.27
N LEU A 560 21.79 -2.55 17.46
CA LEU A 560 20.70 -3.51 17.48
C LEU A 560 20.72 -4.34 16.20
N VAL A 561 20.69 -5.66 16.34
CA VAL A 561 20.60 -6.61 15.21
C VAL A 561 19.48 -7.61 15.44
N VAL A 562 18.85 -8.03 14.34
CA VAL A 562 17.81 -9.06 14.33
C VAL A 562 18.39 -10.36 13.83
N PHE A 563 18.20 -11.44 14.60
CA PHE A 563 18.76 -12.74 14.35
C PHE A 563 17.71 -13.85 14.42
N GLY A 564 17.65 -14.70 13.43
CA GLY A 564 16.63 -15.76 13.32
C GLY A 564 17.15 -17.18 13.46
N GLY A 565 18.45 -17.37 13.70
CA GLY A 565 19.11 -18.68 13.66
C GLY A 565 18.61 -19.70 14.69
N VAL A 566 18.08 -19.24 15.84
CA VAL A 566 17.53 -20.11 16.89
C VAL A 566 16.11 -20.54 16.57
N THR A 567 15.27 -19.61 16.14
CA THR A 567 13.83 -19.84 15.92
C THR A 567 13.48 -20.30 14.50
N GLY A 568 14.41 -20.14 13.54
CA GLY A 568 14.16 -20.39 12.12
C GLY A 568 13.49 -19.19 11.41
N TYR A 569 13.56 -17.98 11.99
CA TYR A 569 13.05 -16.77 11.38
C TYR A 569 13.96 -16.30 10.25
N SER A 570 13.47 -16.38 9.02
CA SER A 570 14.28 -16.12 7.81
C SER A 570 14.38 -14.64 7.42
N SER A 571 13.57 -13.75 7.99
CA SER A 571 13.62 -12.32 7.69
C SER A 571 14.56 -11.54 8.61
N ASP A 572 15.68 -12.15 8.98
CA ASP A 572 16.72 -11.58 9.85
C ASP A 572 17.74 -10.75 9.06
N ASP A 573 18.64 -10.07 9.79
CA ASP A 573 19.63 -9.18 9.21
C ASP A 573 20.72 -9.90 8.40
N ILE A 574 20.98 -11.15 8.67
CA ILE A 574 21.90 -11.96 7.85
C ILE A 574 21.32 -12.16 6.44
N ASN A 575 20.03 -12.38 6.30
CA ASN A 575 19.39 -12.44 4.96
C ASN A 575 19.34 -11.09 4.26
N LYS A 576 19.29 -10.00 5.03
CA LYS A 576 19.34 -8.63 4.50
C LYS A 576 20.78 -8.16 4.20
N PHE A 577 21.79 -8.89 4.65
CA PHE A 577 23.20 -8.54 4.51
C PHE A 577 23.63 -8.28 3.06
N LEU A 578 23.10 -9.04 2.12
CA LEU A 578 23.24 -8.79 0.68
C LEU A 578 23.00 -7.32 0.31
N TRP A 579 21.91 -6.74 0.84
CA TRP A 579 21.55 -5.34 0.56
C TRP A 579 22.45 -4.35 1.28
N MET A 580 22.93 -4.69 2.49
CA MET A 580 23.90 -3.86 3.21
C MET A 580 25.19 -3.72 2.41
N VAL A 581 25.69 -4.82 1.83
CA VAL A 581 26.87 -4.84 0.96
C VAL A 581 26.63 -4.09 -0.34
N ARG A 582 25.50 -4.30 -1.02
CA ARG A 582 25.19 -3.65 -2.31
C ARG A 582 24.96 -2.16 -2.17
N ILE A 583 24.21 -1.72 -1.15
CA ILE A 583 23.96 -0.30 -0.89
C ILE A 583 25.26 0.38 -0.44
N GLY A 584 26.02 -0.26 0.45
CA GLY A 584 27.31 0.21 0.87
C GLY A 584 28.32 0.33 -0.27
N GLY A 585 28.42 -0.70 -1.11
CA GLY A 585 29.31 -0.74 -2.29
C GLY A 585 28.93 0.26 -3.40
N GLY A 586 27.64 0.61 -3.49
CA GLY A 586 27.17 1.65 -4.43
C GLY A 586 27.64 3.05 -4.09
N VAL A 587 27.99 3.32 -2.84
CA VAL A 587 28.51 4.61 -2.37
C VAL A 587 30.00 4.54 -2.06
N PHE A 588 30.46 3.45 -1.45
CA PHE A 588 31.83 3.26 -1.02
C PHE A 588 32.55 2.18 -1.86
N PRO A 589 33.45 2.55 -2.78
CA PRO A 589 34.14 1.59 -3.67
C PRO A 589 35.02 0.54 -2.94
N VAL A 590 35.32 0.77 -1.66
CA VAL A 590 36.08 -0.16 -0.79
C VAL A 590 35.29 -1.47 -0.57
N ILE A 591 33.96 -1.41 -0.60
CA ILE A 591 33.09 -2.57 -0.42
C ILE A 591 32.85 -3.23 -1.77
N LYS A 592 33.39 -4.44 -1.93
CA LYS A 592 33.21 -5.23 -3.14
C LYS A 592 32.39 -6.47 -2.81
N GLU A 593 31.23 -6.65 -3.46
CA GLU A 593 30.35 -7.80 -3.23
C GLU A 593 31.06 -9.15 -3.41
N PRO A 594 31.94 -9.34 -4.42
CA PRO A 594 32.66 -10.60 -4.61
C PRO A 594 33.52 -11.07 -3.42
N ASP A 595 33.95 -10.15 -2.54
CA ASP A 595 34.77 -10.49 -1.37
C ASP A 595 33.98 -11.28 -0.30
N TYR A 596 32.64 -11.23 -0.36
CA TYR A 596 31.72 -11.90 0.58
C TYR A 596 31.11 -13.18 0.00
N LEU A 597 31.30 -13.41 -1.29
CA LEU A 597 30.69 -14.51 -2.04
C LEU A 597 31.65 -15.68 -2.22
N VAL A 598 31.10 -16.89 -2.15
CA VAL A 598 31.79 -18.11 -2.62
C VAL A 598 30.87 -18.77 -3.64
N ASN A 599 31.36 -18.96 -4.87
CA ASN A 599 30.58 -19.47 -6.00
C ASN A 599 29.28 -18.70 -6.28
N GLY A 600 29.28 -17.39 -6.01
CA GLY A 600 28.11 -16.53 -6.25
C GLY A 600 27.06 -16.55 -5.13
N GLU A 601 27.33 -17.23 -4.01
CA GLU A 601 26.40 -17.34 -2.88
C GLU A 601 27.00 -16.76 -1.58
N TYR A 602 26.15 -16.12 -0.78
CA TYR A 602 26.46 -15.73 0.59
C TYR A 602 26.34 -16.96 1.51
N ARG A 603 27.44 -17.42 2.04
CA ARG A 603 27.49 -18.58 2.93
C ARG A 603 27.88 -18.16 4.34
N VAL A 604 27.43 -18.94 5.32
CA VAL A 604 27.76 -18.76 6.75
C VAL A 604 28.48 -19.96 7.37
N ASP A 605 28.68 -21.05 6.59
CA ASP A 605 29.36 -22.26 6.98
C ASP A 605 30.89 -22.14 6.89
N LYS A 606 31.62 -23.25 7.16
CA LYS A 606 33.08 -23.29 7.08
C LYS A 606 33.65 -23.01 5.69
N GLY A 607 32.82 -23.11 4.65
CA GLY A 607 33.20 -22.78 3.28
C GLY A 607 32.93 -21.32 2.89
N ALA A 608 32.49 -20.46 3.80
CA ALA A 608 32.21 -19.08 3.54
C ALA A 608 33.47 -18.22 3.34
N ALA A 609 33.33 -17.09 2.67
CA ALA A 609 34.45 -16.16 2.48
C ALA A 609 35.00 -15.66 3.84
N PRO A 610 36.32 -15.49 4.00
CA PRO A 610 36.92 -15.04 5.25
C PRO A 610 36.38 -13.68 5.69
N LYS A 611 36.07 -12.76 4.74
CA LYS A 611 35.50 -11.45 5.02
C LYS A 611 34.08 -11.56 5.57
N MET A 612 33.28 -12.51 5.07
CA MET A 612 31.95 -12.78 5.59
C MET A 612 31.98 -13.31 7.02
N LEU A 613 32.88 -14.25 7.34
CA LEU A 613 32.99 -14.86 8.66
C LEU A 613 33.52 -13.91 9.75
N ASN A 614 34.17 -12.81 9.38
CA ASN A 614 34.78 -11.88 10.32
C ASN A 614 34.17 -10.45 10.24
N CYS A 615 33.15 -10.23 9.41
CA CYS A 615 32.45 -8.95 9.36
C CYS A 615 31.65 -8.69 10.64
N LEU A 616 31.38 -7.43 10.94
CA LEU A 616 30.65 -7.04 12.13
C LEU A 616 29.28 -7.72 12.22
N MET A 617 28.52 -7.77 11.13
CA MET A 617 27.20 -8.40 11.10
C MET A 617 27.25 -9.88 11.50
N TYR A 618 28.22 -10.65 10.98
CA TYR A 618 28.41 -12.05 11.37
C TYR A 618 28.76 -12.19 12.84
N LYS A 619 29.72 -11.36 13.33
CA LYS A 619 30.14 -11.39 14.73
C LYS A 619 28.97 -11.09 15.68
N LEU A 620 28.18 -10.05 15.41
CA LEU A 620 27.06 -9.68 16.26
C LEU A 620 25.92 -10.71 16.24
N SER A 621 25.65 -11.30 15.07
CA SER A 621 24.58 -12.31 14.94
C SER A 621 24.94 -13.61 15.63
N TYR A 622 26.16 -14.09 15.49
CA TYR A 622 26.58 -15.42 15.96
C TYR A 622 27.42 -15.42 17.24
N TYR A 623 27.59 -14.26 17.90
CA TYR A 623 28.30 -14.20 19.17
C TYR A 623 27.68 -15.16 20.21
N ARG A 624 28.47 -16.03 20.83
CA ARG A 624 28.04 -17.08 21.76
C ARG A 624 27.07 -18.13 21.17
N PHE A 625 26.70 -18.03 19.91
CA PHE A 625 25.81 -19.00 19.26
C PHE A 625 26.49 -20.35 18.99
N GLY A 626 27.80 -20.36 18.81
CA GLY A 626 28.58 -21.59 18.53
C GLY A 626 28.46 -22.71 19.57
N GLU A 627 28.13 -22.37 20.81
CA GLU A 627 27.94 -23.30 21.91
C GLU A 627 26.49 -23.78 22.07
N LEU A 628 25.54 -23.09 21.42
CA LEU A 628 24.12 -23.35 21.59
C LEU A 628 23.64 -24.52 20.72
N THR A 629 22.94 -25.47 21.33
CA THR A 629 22.25 -26.53 20.60
C THR A 629 20.84 -26.11 20.30
N THR A 630 20.55 -25.89 19.03
CA THR A 630 19.24 -25.33 18.56
C THR A 630 18.26 -26.43 18.16
N GLU A 631 18.72 -27.60 17.78
CA GLU A 631 17.89 -28.71 17.32
C GLU A 631 18.45 -30.05 17.78
N TYR A 632 17.57 -30.97 18.14
CA TYR A 632 17.95 -32.31 18.57
C TYR A 632 18.69 -33.09 17.44
N GLY A 633 19.82 -33.67 17.74
CA GLY A 633 20.65 -34.43 16.78
C GLY A 633 21.50 -33.59 15.83
N LYS A 634 21.53 -32.27 16.01
CA LYS A 634 22.40 -31.35 15.25
C LYS A 634 23.58 -30.88 16.12
N PRO A 635 24.71 -30.52 15.50
CA PRO A 635 25.86 -30.01 16.24
C PRO A 635 25.57 -28.65 16.86
N PRO A 636 26.29 -28.27 17.95
CA PRO A 636 26.19 -26.89 18.47
C PRO A 636 26.54 -25.85 17.41
N GLY A 637 25.84 -24.72 17.41
CA GLY A 637 26.04 -23.69 16.38
C GLY A 637 25.32 -24.01 15.05
N TYR A 638 24.26 -24.81 15.08
CA TYR A 638 23.42 -25.06 13.91
C TYR A 638 22.37 -23.97 13.73
N ASP A 639 22.47 -23.27 12.62
CA ASP A 639 21.51 -22.20 12.23
C ASP A 639 20.25 -22.82 11.60
N ARG A 640 19.12 -22.72 12.28
CA ARG A 640 17.83 -23.27 11.82
C ARG A 640 17.23 -22.51 10.64
N ALA A 641 17.54 -21.21 10.49
CA ALA A 641 17.03 -20.40 9.39
C ALA A 641 17.70 -20.75 8.06
N ARG A 642 19.00 -21.12 8.11
CA ARG A 642 19.80 -21.45 6.93
C ARG A 642 20.06 -22.96 6.76
N GLY A 643 19.76 -23.74 7.79
CA GLY A 643 19.92 -25.20 7.76
C GLY A 643 21.37 -25.68 7.73
N VAL A 644 22.33 -24.88 8.22
CA VAL A 644 23.77 -25.17 8.21
C VAL A 644 24.43 -24.88 9.55
N GLU A 645 25.57 -25.55 9.80
CA GLU A 645 26.43 -25.22 10.93
C GLU A 645 27.29 -24.00 10.60
N ILE A 646 27.44 -23.06 11.54
CA ILE A 646 28.25 -21.86 11.35
C ILE A 646 29.74 -22.16 11.21
N GLY A 647 30.44 -21.37 10.40
CA GLY A 647 31.86 -21.56 10.09
C GLY A 647 32.78 -21.14 11.21
N ASN A 648 32.59 -19.95 11.75
CA ASN A 648 33.38 -19.40 12.85
C ASN A 648 32.56 -19.46 14.15
N LYS A 649 33.00 -20.29 15.11
CA LYS A 649 32.34 -20.47 16.41
C LYS A 649 33.00 -19.69 17.54
N ASP A 650 34.30 -19.39 17.40
CA ASP A 650 35.09 -18.67 18.41
C ASP A 650 35.12 -17.18 18.06
N ILE A 651 34.00 -16.48 18.39
CA ILE A 651 33.83 -15.08 18.10
C ILE A 651 34.18 -14.29 19.35
N LYS A 652 35.14 -13.36 19.21
CA LYS A 652 35.52 -12.41 20.25
C LYS A 652 35.13 -10.99 19.81
N LEU A 653 34.53 -10.24 20.73
CA LEU A 653 34.22 -8.84 20.58
C LEU A 653 35.21 -7.98 21.38
N GLU A 654 35.95 -7.13 20.72
CA GLU A 654 36.97 -6.27 21.34
C GLU A 654 36.37 -4.91 21.72
N HIS A 655 35.64 -4.28 20.80
CA HIS A 655 35.09 -2.93 20.92
C HIS A 655 33.62 -2.88 21.34
N LEU A 656 32.92 -3.99 21.29
CA LEU A 656 31.53 -4.09 21.70
C LEU A 656 31.37 -5.08 22.86
N GLU A 657 30.28 -4.94 23.58
CA GLU A 657 29.86 -5.91 24.61
C GLU A 657 28.37 -6.20 24.46
N GLU A 658 27.97 -7.43 24.72
CA GLU A 658 26.58 -7.84 24.70
C GLU A 658 25.85 -7.17 25.87
N ALA A 659 24.91 -6.27 25.56
CA ALA A 659 24.11 -5.58 26.56
C ALA A 659 22.82 -6.34 26.87
N PHE A 660 22.15 -6.87 25.84
CA PHE A 660 20.91 -7.60 25.98
C PHE A 660 20.64 -8.53 24.81
N THR A 661 20.11 -9.71 25.08
CA THR A 661 19.59 -10.64 24.09
C THR A 661 18.20 -11.08 24.55
N THR A 662 17.21 -11.00 23.67
CA THR A 662 15.82 -11.36 23.97
C THR A 662 15.66 -12.85 24.26
N SER A 663 14.54 -13.21 24.90
CA SER A 663 14.24 -14.57 25.37
C SER A 663 14.39 -15.65 24.30
N ASN A 664 14.04 -15.33 23.04
CA ASN A 664 14.12 -16.26 21.91
C ASN A 664 15.28 -15.94 20.96
N TRP A 665 16.20 -15.11 21.33
CA TRP A 665 17.38 -14.71 20.55
C TRP A 665 17.07 -13.97 19.24
N ILE A 666 15.88 -13.42 19.07
CA ILE A 666 15.50 -12.74 17.83
C ILE A 666 16.14 -11.35 17.76
N ILE A 667 16.23 -10.63 18.88
CA ILE A 667 16.88 -9.31 18.90
C ILE A 667 18.06 -9.36 19.87
N ARG A 668 19.17 -8.79 19.38
CA ARG A 668 20.41 -8.69 20.14
C ARG A 668 20.87 -7.23 20.16
N ILE A 669 21.20 -6.73 21.33
CA ILE A 669 21.64 -5.36 21.56
C ILE A 669 23.05 -5.40 22.15
N TYR A 670 23.93 -4.65 21.51
CA TYR A 670 25.33 -4.53 21.91
C TYR A 670 25.62 -3.08 22.27
N LYS A 671 26.41 -2.89 23.32
CA LYS A 671 26.91 -1.58 23.75
C LYS A 671 28.29 -1.36 23.14
N VAL A 672 28.51 -0.16 22.61
CA VAL A 672 29.81 0.26 22.10
C VAL A 672 30.68 0.71 23.29
N LYS A 673 31.86 0.11 23.44
CA LYS A 673 32.78 0.46 24.53
C LYS A 673 33.36 1.86 24.29
N PRO A 674 33.48 2.70 25.33
CA PRO A 674 34.18 3.96 25.21
C PRO A 674 35.66 3.71 24.93
N GLN A 675 36.28 4.56 24.10
CA GLN A 675 37.72 4.50 23.91
C GLN A 675 38.43 4.88 25.23
N ILE A 676 39.32 4.04 25.70
CA ILE A 676 40.20 4.37 26.84
C ILE A 676 41.25 5.33 26.29
N ILE A 677 40.99 6.61 26.35
CA ILE A 677 41.98 7.64 26.04
C ILE A 677 42.82 7.82 27.28
N GLY A 678 44.14 7.59 27.17
CA GLY A 678 45.08 7.93 28.23
C GLY A 678 44.90 9.41 28.64
N GLY A 679 45.03 9.73 29.93
CA GLY A 679 44.49 10.91 30.61
C GLY A 679 44.76 12.31 30.01
N ASP A 680 45.57 12.47 28.95
CA ASP A 680 45.86 13.78 28.31
C ASP A 680 45.00 14.14 27.12
N GLN A 681 44.26 13.18 26.53
CA GLN A 681 43.36 13.45 25.39
C GLN A 681 41.91 13.72 25.78
N LEU A 682 41.50 13.45 27.00
CA LEU A 682 40.14 13.69 27.49
C LEU A 682 39.79 15.19 27.51
N THR A 683 40.76 16.04 27.79
CA THR A 683 40.63 17.50 27.79
C THR A 683 40.48 18.08 26.39
N LEU A 684 41.10 17.46 25.38
CA LEU A 684 41.03 17.94 24.00
C LEU A 684 39.70 17.57 23.32
N SER A 685 39.14 16.41 23.63
CA SER A 685 37.85 15.96 23.06
C SER A 685 36.66 16.71 23.64
N LEU A 686 36.72 17.10 24.94
CA LEU A 686 35.70 17.95 25.56
C LEU A 686 35.78 19.39 25.02
N ALA A 687 36.98 19.93 24.77
CA ALA A 687 37.16 21.25 24.18
C ALA A 687 36.68 21.31 22.69
N LEU A 688 36.84 20.25 21.94
CA LEU A 688 36.33 20.17 20.56
C LEU A 688 34.79 19.98 20.48
N ARG A 689 34.18 19.36 21.49
CA ARG A 689 32.71 19.25 21.58
C ARG A 689 32.05 20.63 21.78
N ASP A 690 32.68 21.50 22.57
CA ASP A 690 32.19 22.88 22.77
C ASP A 690 32.36 23.78 21.54
N TYR A 691 33.38 23.52 20.68
CA TYR A 691 33.58 24.28 19.45
C TYR A 691 32.69 23.89 18.28
N THR A 692 32.23 22.64 18.19
CA THR A 692 31.34 22.20 17.13
C THR A 692 29.89 22.61 17.33
N CYS A 693 29.46 22.95 18.54
CA CYS A 693 28.15 23.52 18.83
C CYS A 693 28.00 25.01 18.44
N TYR A 694 29.11 25.75 18.26
CA TYR A 694 29.05 27.17 17.88
C TYR A 694 29.28 27.46 16.39
N GLY A 695 29.75 26.47 15.60
CA GLY A 695 30.13 26.69 14.20
C GLY A 695 29.03 26.41 13.15
N SER A 696 27.88 25.86 13.54
CA SER A 696 26.84 25.47 12.57
C SER A 696 25.69 26.46 12.41
N ALA A 697 25.73 27.62 13.08
CA ALA A 697 24.65 28.61 13.00
C ALA A 697 24.83 29.68 11.89
N GLU A 698 25.97 29.72 11.18
CA GLU A 698 26.25 30.77 10.18
C GLU A 698 26.25 30.31 8.72
N PHE A 699 25.85 29.08 8.41
CA PHE A 699 25.83 28.56 7.00
C PHE A 699 24.45 28.16 6.48
N MET A 700 23.37 28.78 7.01
CA MET A 700 22.04 28.73 6.37
C MET A 700 21.37 30.10 6.47
N ALA A 701 21.83 31.04 5.67
CA ALA A 701 21.08 32.22 5.22
C ALA A 701 20.88 32.12 3.70
#